data_5ce8ed6664a3158425f62ed422de10e7
#
_entry.id   5ce8ed6664a3158425f62ed422de10e7
#
_cell.length_a   1.000
_cell.length_b   1.000
_cell.length_c   1.000
_cell.angle_alpha   90.00
_cell.angle_beta   90.00
_cell.angle_gamma   90.00
#
_symmetry.space_group_name_H-M   'P 1'
#
loop_
_entity.id
_entity.type
_entity.pdbx_description
1 polymer ?
#
loop_
_entity_poly.entity_id
_entity_poly.type
_entity_poly.pdbx_seq_one_letter_code
_entity_poly.pdbx_strand_id
1 'polypeptide(L)'
;MESIMIYMPIVMAFVGLAYMMVKKSWVMKQDAGDGKMKEISDHIYEGALAFLKAEYRLLTLFVIGVSILLFIVSTIVPSTHWLIVIAFIVGAFFSALAGNMGMKIATKTNVRTTQAARTSLPNALKVSFGGGTVMGLGVAGLAVLGLTAFFILFYNFFMGGAWTNTHDMTIVLETLAGFSLGAESIALFARVGGGIYTKAADVGADLVGKVEAGIPEDDPRNPATIADNVGDNVGDVAGMGADLFGSYVATVLAAMVLGNYIIDVNDISIFKGFGSIGPILLPMAIAGAGIVISLLGTMLVSIKDNAAKENEVMGALNKGNWFSIALVAVSCYGLVTWMLPETMKMNFFEAEGDILKDITAMRVFYATIVGLIVGGVISSVTEYYTGLGKKPILNIVEKSATGAGTNIIAGLATGMISTFPTVILFAMAIWSSYAFAGFYGVAMAASAMMATTAMQLAIDAFGPIADNAGGIAEMSEQDPIVRERTDILDSVGNTTAATGKGFAIASAALTSLALFAAYVTFTGIDGINIFKAPVLAMLFIGGMVPVVFSALAMNAVGKAAMEMVYEVRRQFKNIPGIMEGTGKPEYDKCVEISTNASLKEMMLPGILTIGFPLIITFIPMLFGMDNLMIAEMLGGYMAGVTVSGVLWAIFQNNAGGAWDNAKKSFEAGVMINGEMTHKGSAAHEAAITGDTVGDPFKDTSGPSMNILIKLTCLIGLVIAPILGEIDNISHEETSINKQLIVEDTRVSSYATSFTFDIDTKTITDIVIGRIECNNNSAVCRELINFSQEQSVMFNTPAMAIDIKAADSKFTREVTGFLLIGKNKYKAKLSFNIRKDDNGLLFYGSILSDYGARKEKVVIDVKGRE
;
A
#
# COMPACT_ATOMS: atom_id res chain seq x y z
N MET A 1 -18.50 -13.31 25.05
CA MET A 1 -18.73 -13.19 23.60
C MET A 1 -17.74 -12.22 22.94
N GLU A 2 -17.40 -11.11 23.59
CA GLU A 2 -16.52 -10.06 23.05
C GLU A 2 -15.10 -10.55 22.71
N SER A 3 -14.49 -11.34 23.58
CA SER A 3 -13.14 -11.90 23.33
C SER A 3 -13.07 -12.92 22.19
N ILE A 4 -14.19 -13.48 21.73
CA ILE A 4 -14.21 -14.44 20.61
C ILE A 4 -14.20 -13.72 19.26
N MET A 5 -14.72 -12.49 19.20
CA MET A 5 -14.86 -11.75 17.94
C MET A 5 -13.54 -11.27 17.36
N ILE A 6 -12.52 -11.07 18.17
CA ILE A 6 -11.16 -10.77 17.72
C ILE A 6 -10.57 -11.88 16.84
N TYR A 7 -11.07 -13.12 17.00
CA TYR A 7 -10.66 -14.28 16.21
C TYR A 7 -11.45 -14.46 14.89
N MET A 8 -12.50 -13.66 14.66
CA MET A 8 -13.35 -13.79 13.47
C MET A 8 -12.56 -13.66 12.15
N PRO A 9 -11.65 -12.69 11.96
CA PRO A 9 -10.86 -12.60 10.72
C PRO A 9 -9.98 -13.83 10.50
N ILE A 10 -9.40 -14.42 11.55
CA ILE A 10 -8.63 -15.67 11.46
C ILE A 10 -9.50 -16.82 10.96
N VAL A 11 -10.72 -16.98 11.50
CA VAL A 11 -11.64 -18.03 11.05
C VAL A 11 -11.98 -17.87 9.57
N MET A 12 -12.26 -16.63 9.12
CA MET A 12 -12.54 -16.32 7.72
C MET A 12 -11.32 -16.61 6.82
N ALA A 13 -10.11 -16.27 7.28
CA ALA A 13 -8.87 -16.60 6.58
C ALA A 13 -8.69 -18.12 6.44
N PHE A 14 -8.94 -18.90 7.49
CA PHE A 14 -8.91 -20.36 7.42
C PHE A 14 -9.95 -20.94 6.46
N VAL A 15 -11.16 -20.39 6.40
CA VAL A 15 -12.17 -20.82 5.41
C VAL A 15 -11.66 -20.59 3.98
N GLY A 16 -11.08 -19.41 3.70
CA GLY A 16 -10.47 -19.11 2.41
C GLY A 16 -9.32 -20.07 2.05
N LEU A 17 -8.39 -20.27 3.00
CA LEU A 17 -7.25 -21.17 2.82
C LEU A 17 -7.67 -22.64 2.67
N ALA A 18 -8.69 -23.09 3.40
CA ALA A 18 -9.23 -24.44 3.25
C ALA A 18 -9.82 -24.66 1.86
N TYR A 19 -10.64 -23.69 1.39
CA TYR A 19 -11.18 -23.78 0.02
C TYR A 19 -10.08 -23.70 -1.04
N MET A 20 -9.07 -22.84 -0.84
CA MET A 20 -7.88 -22.79 -1.68
C MET A 20 -7.21 -24.17 -1.79
N MET A 21 -7.04 -24.89 -0.68
CA MET A 21 -6.46 -26.24 -0.69
C MET A 21 -7.33 -27.25 -1.46
N VAL A 22 -8.64 -27.18 -1.32
CA VAL A 22 -9.59 -27.98 -2.10
C VAL A 22 -9.46 -27.67 -3.60
N LYS A 23 -9.41 -26.38 -3.96
CA LYS A 23 -9.29 -25.95 -5.36
C LYS A 23 -7.93 -26.34 -5.94
N LYS A 24 -6.84 -26.18 -5.18
CA LYS A 24 -5.50 -26.67 -5.56
C LYS A 24 -5.51 -28.15 -5.84
N SER A 25 -6.11 -28.96 -4.95
CA SER A 25 -6.22 -30.42 -5.15
C SER A 25 -7.01 -30.74 -6.40
N TRP A 26 -8.08 -29.99 -6.69
CA TRP A 26 -8.88 -30.16 -7.89
C TRP A 26 -8.10 -29.85 -9.16
N VAL A 27 -7.36 -28.70 -9.21
CA VAL A 27 -6.50 -28.33 -10.34
C VAL A 27 -5.44 -29.39 -10.58
N MET A 28 -4.75 -29.84 -9.53
CA MET A 28 -3.68 -30.85 -9.63
C MET A 28 -4.16 -32.24 -10.12
N LYS A 29 -5.46 -32.52 -10.00
CA LYS A 29 -6.08 -33.76 -10.52
C LYS A 29 -6.46 -33.68 -12.01
N GLN A 30 -6.42 -32.47 -12.61
CA GLN A 30 -6.66 -32.33 -14.04
C GLN A 30 -5.51 -32.95 -14.83
N ASP A 31 -5.81 -33.47 -16.00
CA ASP A 31 -4.81 -34.10 -16.89
C ASP A 31 -3.77 -33.06 -17.34
N ALA A 32 -2.51 -33.45 -17.30
CA ALA A 32 -1.37 -32.64 -17.71
C ALA A 32 -0.92 -32.90 -19.17
N GLY A 33 -1.68 -33.68 -19.91
CA GLY A 33 -1.40 -33.92 -21.33
C GLY A 33 -0.32 -34.96 -21.61
N ASP A 34 0.23 -34.91 -22.81
CA ASP A 34 1.22 -35.88 -23.34
C ASP A 34 2.65 -35.64 -22.84
N GLY A 35 3.59 -36.44 -23.31
CA GLY A 35 4.98 -36.42 -22.83
C GLY A 35 5.70 -35.10 -23.17
N LYS A 36 5.52 -34.53 -24.38
CA LYS A 36 6.16 -33.30 -24.84
C LYS A 36 5.66 -32.09 -24.05
N MET A 37 4.34 -32.00 -23.81
CA MET A 37 3.75 -30.97 -22.96
C MET A 37 4.29 -30.99 -21.54
N LYS A 38 4.45 -32.22 -20.97
CA LYS A 38 5.01 -32.37 -19.61
C LYS A 38 6.47 -31.98 -19.55
N GLU A 39 7.28 -32.36 -20.54
CA GLU A 39 8.71 -31.98 -20.61
C GLU A 39 8.87 -30.46 -20.62
N ILE A 40 8.12 -29.75 -21.49
CA ILE A 40 8.13 -28.29 -21.55
C ILE A 40 7.70 -27.67 -20.19
N SER A 41 6.59 -28.15 -19.64
CA SER A 41 6.11 -27.69 -18.33
C SER A 41 7.11 -27.91 -17.19
N ASP A 42 7.87 -29.02 -17.24
CA ASP A 42 8.88 -29.31 -16.22
C ASP A 42 10.10 -28.38 -16.39
N HIS A 43 10.54 -28.05 -17.62
CA HIS A 43 11.58 -27.05 -17.85
C HIS A 43 11.16 -25.66 -17.33
N ILE A 44 9.92 -25.22 -17.59
CA ILE A 44 9.36 -23.96 -17.05
C ILE A 44 9.36 -23.98 -15.51
N TYR A 45 8.91 -25.08 -14.91
CA TYR A 45 8.84 -25.22 -13.45
C TYR A 45 10.23 -25.21 -12.80
N GLU A 46 11.20 -25.93 -13.39
CA GLU A 46 12.57 -25.97 -12.89
C GLU A 46 13.27 -24.62 -13.01
N GLY A 47 13.08 -23.92 -14.15
CA GLY A 47 13.58 -22.58 -14.35
C GLY A 47 13.02 -21.58 -13.33
N ALA A 48 11.71 -21.61 -13.09
CA ALA A 48 11.07 -20.76 -12.11
C ALA A 48 11.54 -21.05 -10.66
N LEU A 49 11.77 -22.30 -10.32
CA LEU A 49 12.36 -22.68 -9.02
C LEU A 49 13.81 -22.23 -8.89
N ALA A 50 14.61 -22.30 -9.97
CA ALA A 50 16.00 -21.85 -9.98
C ALA A 50 16.08 -20.34 -9.73
N PHE A 51 15.24 -19.56 -10.41
CA PHE A 51 15.12 -18.13 -10.17
C PHE A 51 14.75 -17.81 -8.72
N LEU A 52 13.64 -18.35 -8.21
CA LEU A 52 13.20 -18.08 -6.82
C LEU A 52 14.24 -18.47 -5.79
N LYS A 53 14.96 -19.58 -6.00
CA LYS A 53 16.04 -19.99 -5.10
C LYS A 53 17.18 -18.98 -5.07
N ALA A 54 17.55 -18.44 -6.21
CA ALA A 54 18.59 -17.44 -6.33
C ALA A 54 18.15 -16.10 -5.71
N GLU A 55 16.92 -15.66 -6.00
CA GLU A 55 16.30 -14.48 -5.45
C GLU A 55 16.20 -14.56 -3.93
N TYR A 56 15.66 -15.65 -3.35
CA TYR A 56 15.51 -15.79 -1.90
C TYR A 56 16.85 -15.80 -1.16
N ARG A 57 17.93 -16.28 -1.79
CA ARG A 57 19.26 -16.18 -1.20
C ARG A 57 19.68 -14.71 -1.02
N LEU A 58 19.44 -13.88 -2.02
CA LEU A 58 19.74 -12.45 -1.97
C LEU A 58 18.83 -11.72 -0.96
N LEU A 59 17.53 -12.01 -1.02
CA LEU A 59 16.54 -11.45 -0.11
C LEU A 59 16.81 -11.84 1.36
N THR A 60 17.31 -13.03 1.63
CA THR A 60 17.69 -13.42 3.00
C THR A 60 18.81 -12.54 3.54
N LEU A 61 19.81 -12.20 2.73
CA LEU A 61 20.87 -11.28 3.15
C LEU A 61 20.32 -9.87 3.42
N PHE A 62 19.41 -9.40 2.58
CA PHE A 62 18.72 -8.13 2.79
C PHE A 62 17.90 -8.13 4.08
N VAL A 63 17.09 -9.18 4.31
CA VAL A 63 16.26 -9.32 5.54
C VAL A 63 17.14 -9.33 6.79
N ILE A 64 18.28 -10.02 6.76
CA ILE A 64 19.25 -10.01 7.88
C ILE A 64 19.79 -8.57 8.12
N GLY A 65 20.18 -7.88 7.05
CA GLY A 65 20.70 -6.51 7.16
C GLY A 65 19.69 -5.54 7.77
N VAL A 66 18.45 -5.54 7.26
CA VAL A 66 17.37 -4.70 7.80
C VAL A 66 16.97 -5.11 9.22
N SER A 67 16.97 -6.40 9.53
CA SER A 67 16.69 -6.90 10.89
C SER A 67 17.71 -6.39 11.90
N ILE A 68 18.99 -6.36 11.54
CA ILE A 68 20.04 -5.79 12.39
C ILE A 68 19.81 -4.28 12.58
N LEU A 69 19.48 -3.55 11.52
CA LEU A 69 19.17 -2.13 11.58
C LEU A 69 17.97 -1.86 12.51
N LEU A 70 16.86 -2.58 12.32
CA LEU A 70 15.67 -2.45 13.17
C LEU A 70 15.96 -2.82 14.63
N PHE A 71 16.79 -3.83 14.86
CA PHE A 71 17.21 -4.19 16.22
C PHE A 71 18.01 -3.06 16.87
N ILE A 72 18.96 -2.46 16.15
CA ILE A 72 19.73 -1.31 16.66
C ILE A 72 18.79 -0.14 16.97
N VAL A 73 17.88 0.19 16.06
CA VAL A 73 16.87 1.26 16.27
C VAL A 73 16.05 0.97 17.51
N SER A 74 15.55 -0.24 17.69
CA SER A 74 14.74 -0.62 18.85
C SER A 74 15.47 -0.60 20.18
N THR A 75 16.80 -0.57 20.19
CA THR A 75 17.62 -0.40 21.42
C THR A 75 17.91 1.07 21.75
N ILE A 76 17.81 1.95 20.76
CA ILE A 76 18.09 3.38 20.89
C ILE A 76 16.81 4.18 21.15
N VAL A 77 15.72 3.78 20.52
CA VAL A 77 14.42 4.47 20.56
C VAL A 77 13.50 3.80 21.57
N PRO A 78 13.17 4.45 22.70
CA PRO A 78 12.39 3.84 23.78
C PRO A 78 10.97 3.42 23.38
N SER A 79 10.36 4.11 22.41
CA SER A 79 9.02 3.80 21.92
C SER A 79 8.96 2.54 21.06
N THR A 80 10.06 2.15 20.41
CA THR A 80 10.10 1.01 19.50
C THR A 80 10.52 -0.27 20.22
N HIS A 81 9.66 -1.29 20.18
CA HIS A 81 9.95 -2.57 20.82
C HIS A 81 10.70 -3.53 19.89
N TRP A 82 11.67 -4.30 20.40
CA TRP A 82 12.49 -5.24 19.60
C TRP A 82 11.66 -6.32 18.86
N LEU A 83 10.43 -6.62 19.28
CA LEU A 83 9.52 -7.54 18.59
C LEU A 83 9.17 -7.10 17.17
N ILE A 84 9.41 -5.83 16.79
CA ILE A 84 9.28 -5.34 15.41
C ILE A 84 10.17 -6.12 14.44
N VAL A 85 11.34 -6.59 14.91
CA VAL A 85 12.25 -7.43 14.13
C VAL A 85 11.62 -8.78 13.79
N ILE A 86 10.97 -9.41 14.77
CA ILE A 86 10.28 -10.68 14.55
C ILE A 86 9.11 -10.48 13.59
N ALA A 87 8.33 -9.43 13.77
CA ALA A 87 7.25 -9.09 12.86
C ALA A 87 7.75 -8.88 11.43
N PHE A 88 8.86 -8.14 11.26
CA PHE A 88 9.51 -7.91 9.98
C PHE A 88 9.94 -9.22 9.28
N ILE A 89 10.65 -10.10 9.99
CA ILE A 89 11.12 -11.37 9.44
C ILE A 89 9.93 -12.24 9.00
N VAL A 90 8.89 -12.32 9.84
CA VAL A 90 7.72 -13.15 9.52
C VAL A 90 6.89 -12.53 8.40
N GLY A 91 6.75 -11.20 8.34
CA GLY A 91 6.10 -10.52 7.22
C GLY A 91 6.81 -10.78 5.89
N ALA A 92 8.14 -10.70 5.89
CA ALA A 92 8.97 -11.05 4.75
C ALA A 92 8.77 -12.53 4.33
N PHE A 93 8.77 -13.44 5.29
CA PHE A 93 8.53 -14.88 5.02
C PHE A 93 7.14 -15.15 4.42
N PHE A 94 6.08 -14.51 4.95
CA PHE A 94 4.72 -14.70 4.44
C PHE A 94 4.55 -14.13 3.03
N SER A 95 5.17 -12.99 2.71
CA SER A 95 5.17 -12.42 1.37
C SER A 95 5.89 -13.34 0.36
N ALA A 96 7.08 -13.81 0.72
CA ALA A 96 7.82 -14.79 -0.09
C ALA A 96 7.03 -16.10 -0.26
N LEU A 97 6.35 -16.58 0.78
CA LEU A 97 5.50 -17.77 0.72
C LEU A 97 4.30 -17.58 -0.23
N ALA A 98 3.67 -16.40 -0.20
CA ALA A 98 2.55 -16.05 -1.07
C ALA A 98 2.99 -16.08 -2.55
N GLY A 99 4.12 -15.43 -2.91
CA GLY A 99 4.70 -15.47 -4.25
C GLY A 99 5.08 -16.89 -4.70
N ASN A 100 5.76 -17.64 -3.83
CA ASN A 100 6.16 -19.05 -4.11
C ASN A 100 4.96 -19.96 -4.38
N MET A 101 3.90 -19.79 -3.59
CA MET A 101 2.67 -20.57 -3.75
C MET A 101 1.99 -20.23 -5.08
N GLY A 102 1.91 -18.93 -5.43
CA GLY A 102 1.37 -18.45 -6.70
C GLY A 102 2.11 -19.05 -7.90
N MET A 103 3.43 -18.92 -7.93
CA MET A 103 4.28 -19.48 -8.99
C MET A 103 4.09 -21.00 -9.15
N LYS A 104 4.13 -21.74 -8.05
CA LYS A 104 3.98 -23.20 -8.09
C LYS A 104 2.63 -23.68 -8.60
N ILE A 105 1.57 -22.97 -8.30
CA ILE A 105 0.25 -23.34 -8.85
C ILE A 105 0.11 -22.92 -10.29
N ALA A 106 0.59 -21.73 -10.68
CA ALA A 106 0.53 -21.26 -12.05
C ALA A 106 1.26 -22.19 -13.01
N THR A 107 2.55 -22.46 -12.77
CA THR A 107 3.36 -23.37 -13.60
C THR A 107 2.74 -24.76 -13.80
N LYS A 108 2.11 -25.31 -12.76
CA LYS A 108 1.42 -26.60 -12.87
C LYS A 108 0.03 -26.48 -13.50
N THR A 109 -0.58 -25.30 -13.52
CA THR A 109 -1.88 -25.04 -14.15
C THR A 109 -1.72 -24.79 -15.65
N ASN A 110 -0.62 -24.14 -16.10
CA ASN A 110 -0.35 -23.82 -17.51
C ASN A 110 -0.59 -25.03 -18.43
N VAL A 111 0.14 -26.11 -18.23
CA VAL A 111 0.03 -27.33 -19.04
C VAL A 111 -1.36 -27.99 -18.95
N ARG A 112 -2.01 -27.90 -17.80
CA ARG A 112 -3.39 -28.43 -17.60
C ARG A 112 -4.42 -27.59 -18.32
N THR A 113 -4.18 -26.29 -18.46
CA THR A 113 -5.01 -25.38 -19.27
C THR A 113 -4.87 -25.72 -20.75
N THR A 114 -3.62 -25.94 -21.25
CA THR A 114 -3.39 -26.42 -22.62
C THR A 114 -4.12 -27.74 -22.89
N GLN A 115 -4.01 -28.68 -21.97
CA GLN A 115 -4.70 -29.98 -22.13
C GLN A 115 -6.22 -29.82 -22.09
N ALA A 116 -6.75 -28.94 -21.24
CA ALA A 116 -8.20 -28.65 -21.18
C ALA A 116 -8.68 -27.95 -22.47
N ALA A 117 -7.85 -27.09 -23.08
CA ALA A 117 -8.15 -26.42 -24.35
C ALA A 117 -8.28 -27.40 -25.51
N ARG A 118 -7.64 -28.59 -25.49
CA ARG A 118 -7.88 -29.67 -26.46
C ARG A 118 -9.34 -30.11 -26.46
N THR A 119 -9.98 -30.08 -25.31
CA THR A 119 -11.38 -30.51 -25.17
C THR A 119 -12.37 -29.38 -25.46
N SER A 120 -12.24 -28.24 -24.80
CA SER A 120 -13.14 -27.09 -24.99
C SER A 120 -12.63 -25.84 -24.34
N LEU A 121 -13.04 -24.66 -24.86
CA LEU A 121 -12.76 -23.34 -24.26
C LEU A 121 -13.35 -23.20 -22.83
N PRO A 122 -14.59 -23.65 -22.52
CA PRO A 122 -15.11 -23.61 -21.15
C PRO A 122 -14.26 -24.39 -20.14
N ASN A 123 -13.71 -25.54 -20.54
CA ASN A 123 -12.84 -26.32 -19.67
C ASN A 123 -11.48 -25.64 -19.46
N ALA A 124 -10.91 -25.04 -20.50
CA ALA A 124 -9.68 -24.27 -20.42
C ALA A 124 -9.82 -23.10 -19.44
N LEU A 125 -10.90 -22.28 -19.59
CA LEU A 125 -11.22 -21.21 -18.65
C LEU A 125 -11.39 -21.71 -17.21
N LYS A 126 -12.08 -22.82 -17.01
CA LYS A 126 -12.32 -23.39 -15.67
C LYS A 126 -11.02 -23.83 -15.00
N VAL A 127 -10.06 -24.34 -15.74
CA VAL A 127 -8.76 -24.79 -15.21
C VAL A 127 -7.85 -23.58 -14.95
N SER A 128 -7.67 -22.69 -15.92
CA SER A 128 -6.82 -21.49 -15.77
C SER A 128 -7.30 -20.58 -14.64
N PHE A 129 -8.60 -20.23 -14.63
CA PHE A 129 -9.20 -19.46 -13.54
C PHE A 129 -9.20 -20.21 -12.20
N GLY A 130 -9.19 -21.55 -12.24
CA GLY A 130 -8.98 -22.39 -11.05
C GLY A 130 -7.60 -22.17 -10.41
N GLY A 131 -6.55 -22.07 -11.22
CA GLY A 131 -5.21 -21.70 -10.77
C GLY A 131 -5.15 -20.29 -10.19
N GLY A 132 -5.73 -19.31 -10.88
CA GLY A 132 -5.88 -17.96 -10.38
C GLY A 132 -6.63 -17.88 -9.04
N THR A 133 -7.71 -18.65 -8.88
CA THR A 133 -8.47 -18.73 -7.62
C THR A 133 -7.61 -19.24 -6.45
N VAL A 134 -6.75 -20.21 -6.69
CA VAL A 134 -5.81 -20.73 -5.66
C VAL A 134 -4.86 -19.61 -5.23
N MET A 135 -4.33 -18.85 -6.18
CA MET A 135 -3.45 -17.75 -5.88
C MET A 135 -4.19 -16.64 -5.10
N GLY A 136 -5.32 -16.15 -5.60
CA GLY A 136 -6.05 -15.06 -4.98
C GLY A 136 -6.47 -15.32 -3.54
N LEU A 137 -7.09 -16.50 -3.30
CA LEU A 137 -7.50 -16.89 -1.94
C LEU A 137 -6.30 -17.22 -1.03
N GLY A 138 -5.23 -17.73 -1.61
CA GLY A 138 -4.01 -18.03 -0.86
C GLY A 138 -3.32 -16.76 -0.36
N VAL A 139 -3.12 -15.78 -1.24
CA VAL A 139 -2.49 -14.49 -0.90
C VAL A 139 -3.31 -13.73 0.15
N ALA A 140 -4.60 -13.51 -0.11
CA ALA A 140 -5.48 -12.80 0.82
C ALA A 140 -5.64 -13.56 2.15
N GLY A 141 -5.79 -14.89 2.10
CA GLY A 141 -5.89 -15.74 3.28
C GLY A 141 -4.65 -15.67 4.17
N LEU A 142 -3.44 -15.74 3.58
CA LEU A 142 -2.18 -15.60 4.31
C LEU A 142 -2.01 -14.19 4.87
N ALA A 143 -2.41 -13.15 4.14
CA ALA A 143 -2.30 -11.76 4.60
C ALA A 143 -3.16 -11.51 5.85
N VAL A 144 -4.45 -11.89 5.79
CA VAL A 144 -5.36 -11.73 6.94
C VAL A 144 -4.94 -12.63 8.10
N LEU A 145 -4.53 -13.87 7.83
CA LEU A 145 -4.06 -14.80 8.87
C LEU A 145 -2.84 -14.23 9.59
N GLY A 146 -1.82 -13.80 8.84
CA GLY A 146 -0.57 -13.27 9.42
C GLY A 146 -0.81 -12.00 10.21
N LEU A 147 -1.48 -11.01 9.61
CA LEU A 147 -1.77 -9.74 10.27
C LEU A 147 -2.58 -9.94 11.56
N THR A 148 -3.66 -10.74 11.50
CA THR A 148 -4.54 -10.96 12.64
C THR A 148 -3.84 -11.76 13.74
N ALA A 149 -3.08 -12.79 13.38
CA ALA A 149 -2.34 -13.61 14.35
C ALA A 149 -1.31 -12.76 15.11
N PHE A 150 -0.55 -11.90 14.41
CA PHE A 150 0.41 -11.00 15.05
C PHE A 150 -0.27 -9.90 15.86
N PHE A 151 -1.38 -9.35 15.38
CA PHE A 151 -2.17 -8.42 16.17
C PHE A 151 -2.62 -9.04 17.50
N ILE A 152 -3.20 -10.24 17.48
CA ILE A 152 -3.63 -10.93 18.69
C ILE A 152 -2.43 -11.25 19.60
N LEU A 153 -1.31 -11.68 19.03
CA LEU A 153 -0.09 -11.96 19.78
C LEU A 153 0.40 -10.72 20.53
N PHE A 154 0.53 -9.60 19.84
CA PHE A 154 1.00 -8.34 20.43
C PHE A 154 -0.01 -7.71 21.37
N TYR A 155 -1.29 -7.78 21.04
CA TYR A 155 -2.37 -7.34 21.93
C TYR A 155 -2.36 -8.08 23.26
N ASN A 156 -2.14 -9.41 23.24
CA ASN A 156 -1.99 -10.19 24.47
C ASN A 156 -0.68 -9.89 25.19
N PHE A 157 0.41 -9.67 24.47
CA PHE A 157 1.73 -9.45 25.05
C PHE A 157 1.83 -8.09 25.74
N PHE A 158 1.41 -6.99 25.09
CA PHE A 158 1.54 -5.64 25.61
C PHE A 158 0.36 -5.22 26.51
N MET A 159 -0.85 -5.71 26.22
CA MET A 159 -2.08 -5.28 26.89
C MET A 159 -2.77 -6.38 27.71
N GLY A 160 -2.16 -7.57 27.82
CA GLY A 160 -2.73 -8.68 28.60
C GLY A 160 -4.06 -9.23 28.05
N GLY A 161 -4.39 -8.95 26.79
CA GLY A 161 -5.62 -9.41 26.13
C GLY A 161 -6.88 -8.62 26.48
N ALA A 162 -6.72 -7.46 27.13
CA ALA A 162 -7.80 -6.51 27.44
C ALA A 162 -7.36 -5.09 27.13
N TRP A 163 -8.30 -4.21 26.83
CA TRP A 163 -7.98 -2.80 26.59
C TRP A 163 -7.36 -2.17 27.86
N THR A 164 -6.20 -1.51 27.67
CA THR A 164 -5.53 -0.71 28.70
C THR A 164 -5.65 0.78 28.39
N ASN A 165 -5.00 1.24 27.33
CA ASN A 165 -5.01 2.62 26.88
C ASN A 165 -4.58 2.71 25.40
N THR A 166 -4.72 3.90 24.80
CA THR A 166 -4.36 4.15 23.39
C THR A 166 -2.84 4.12 23.15
N HIS A 167 -2.04 4.47 24.15
CA HIS A 167 -0.58 4.43 24.06
C HIS A 167 -0.06 2.99 23.93
N ASP A 168 -0.51 2.06 24.79
CA ASP A 168 -0.12 0.64 24.69
C ASP A 168 -0.58 0.05 23.35
N MET A 169 -1.76 0.45 22.85
CA MET A 169 -2.24 0.04 21.53
C MET A 169 -1.35 0.62 20.40
N THR A 170 -0.83 1.83 20.55
CA THR A 170 0.13 2.40 19.59
C THR A 170 1.38 1.52 19.51
N ILE A 171 1.92 1.04 20.62
CA ILE A 171 3.06 0.10 20.62
C ILE A 171 2.72 -1.22 19.92
N VAL A 172 1.49 -1.74 20.11
CA VAL A 172 1.00 -2.93 19.39
C VAL A 172 1.02 -2.70 17.89
N LEU A 173 0.46 -1.58 17.42
CA LEU A 173 0.32 -1.26 15.99
C LEU A 173 1.65 -0.91 15.35
N GLU A 174 2.53 -0.20 16.05
CA GLU A 174 3.89 0.09 15.62
C GLU A 174 4.71 -1.19 15.45
N THR A 175 4.65 -2.09 16.44
CA THR A 175 5.31 -3.39 16.34
C THR A 175 4.76 -4.20 15.16
N LEU A 176 3.45 -4.12 14.91
CA LEU A 176 2.79 -4.75 13.78
C LEU A 176 3.19 -4.11 12.43
N ALA A 177 3.58 -2.84 12.39
CA ALA A 177 4.10 -2.20 11.19
C ALA A 177 5.37 -2.88 10.66
N GLY A 178 6.15 -3.52 11.53
CA GLY A 178 7.27 -4.37 11.13
C GLY A 178 6.84 -5.51 10.20
N PHE A 179 5.69 -6.16 10.46
CA PHE A 179 5.16 -7.21 9.59
C PHE A 179 4.84 -6.67 8.18
N SER A 180 4.23 -5.50 8.11
CA SER A 180 3.95 -4.84 6.84
C SER A 180 5.22 -4.42 6.10
N LEU A 181 6.22 -3.87 6.82
CA LEU A 181 7.51 -3.48 6.26
C LEU A 181 8.25 -4.68 5.66
N GLY A 182 8.24 -5.82 6.35
CA GLY A 182 8.81 -7.06 5.83
C GLY A 182 8.13 -7.53 4.56
N ALA A 183 6.80 -7.51 4.54
CA ALA A 183 6.00 -7.90 3.40
C ALA A 183 6.26 -7.04 2.15
N GLU A 184 6.20 -5.71 2.30
CA GLU A 184 6.42 -4.76 1.19
C GLU A 184 7.88 -4.75 0.71
N SER A 185 8.85 -5.00 1.60
CA SER A 185 10.26 -5.10 1.22
C SER A 185 10.50 -6.28 0.28
N ILE A 186 9.95 -7.46 0.57
CA ILE A 186 10.04 -8.62 -0.32
C ILE A 186 9.29 -8.34 -1.62
N ALA A 187 8.11 -7.74 -1.53
CA ALA A 187 7.31 -7.40 -2.70
C ALA A 187 8.07 -6.51 -3.69
N LEU A 188 8.82 -5.51 -3.19
CA LEU A 188 9.63 -4.62 -4.04
C LEU A 188 10.62 -5.41 -4.90
N PHE A 189 11.43 -6.24 -4.27
CA PHE A 189 12.46 -6.98 -5.00
C PHE A 189 11.85 -8.04 -5.93
N ALA A 190 10.85 -8.79 -5.46
CA ALA A 190 10.17 -9.79 -6.27
C ALA A 190 9.49 -9.17 -7.50
N ARG A 191 8.89 -7.98 -7.35
CA ARG A 191 8.24 -7.30 -8.49
C ARG A 191 9.24 -6.71 -9.48
N VAL A 192 10.29 -6.04 -8.97
CA VAL A 192 11.34 -5.44 -9.81
C VAL A 192 12.18 -6.54 -10.47
N GLY A 193 12.66 -7.52 -9.69
CA GLY A 193 13.49 -8.62 -10.17
C GLY A 193 12.74 -9.51 -11.17
N GLY A 194 11.51 -9.94 -10.80
CA GLY A 194 10.64 -10.71 -11.68
C GLY A 194 10.32 -9.98 -12.98
N GLY A 195 9.96 -8.68 -12.92
CA GLY A 195 9.68 -7.88 -14.09
C GLY A 195 10.89 -7.68 -15.01
N ILE A 196 12.10 -7.46 -14.46
CA ILE A 196 13.33 -7.40 -15.24
C ILE A 196 13.61 -8.76 -15.92
N TYR A 197 13.42 -9.86 -15.19
CA TYR A 197 13.61 -11.20 -15.71
C TYR A 197 12.68 -11.47 -16.90
N THR A 198 11.36 -11.28 -16.70
CA THR A 198 10.33 -11.53 -17.71
C THR A 198 10.65 -10.75 -19.00
N LYS A 199 10.84 -9.44 -18.86
CA LYS A 199 10.99 -8.58 -20.04
C LYS A 199 12.37 -8.65 -20.69
N ALA A 200 13.37 -9.12 -19.98
CA ALA A 200 14.65 -9.47 -20.60
C ALA A 200 14.53 -10.70 -21.52
N ALA A 201 13.79 -11.72 -21.09
CA ALA A 201 13.55 -12.93 -21.86
C ALA A 201 12.63 -12.67 -23.05
N ASP A 202 11.50 -12.00 -22.84
CA ASP A 202 10.48 -11.64 -23.83
C ASP A 202 11.08 -10.77 -24.96
N VAL A 203 11.66 -9.61 -24.62
CA VAL A 203 12.29 -8.69 -25.60
C VAL A 203 13.43 -9.39 -26.33
N GLY A 204 14.23 -10.24 -25.63
CA GLY A 204 15.30 -11.00 -26.23
C GLY A 204 14.78 -12.07 -27.21
N ALA A 205 13.70 -12.76 -26.87
CA ALA A 205 13.02 -13.73 -27.72
C ALA A 205 12.40 -13.07 -28.96
N ASP A 206 11.71 -11.95 -28.76
CA ASP A 206 11.00 -11.23 -29.83
C ASP A 206 11.94 -10.59 -30.85
N LEU A 207 12.95 -9.85 -30.41
CA LEU A 207 13.87 -9.18 -31.31
C LEU A 207 14.60 -10.15 -32.21
N VAL A 208 15.11 -11.25 -31.69
CA VAL A 208 15.90 -12.20 -32.49
C VAL A 208 15.00 -13.21 -33.19
N GLY A 209 13.99 -13.74 -32.51
CA GLY A 209 13.09 -14.75 -33.06
C GLY A 209 12.13 -14.18 -34.10
N LYS A 210 11.31 -13.20 -33.72
CA LYS A 210 10.28 -12.67 -34.62
C LYS A 210 10.84 -11.70 -35.67
N VAL A 211 11.69 -10.74 -35.25
CA VAL A 211 12.13 -9.67 -36.16
C VAL A 211 13.33 -10.10 -36.98
N GLU A 212 14.37 -10.73 -36.44
CA GLU A 212 15.58 -11.10 -37.19
C GLU A 212 15.43 -12.44 -37.90
N ALA A 213 14.95 -13.48 -37.24
CA ALA A 213 14.85 -14.84 -37.76
C ALA A 213 13.52 -15.15 -38.46
N GLY A 214 12.47 -14.35 -38.24
CA GLY A 214 11.15 -14.53 -38.82
C GLY A 214 10.42 -15.80 -38.42
N ILE A 215 10.76 -16.35 -37.25
CA ILE A 215 10.07 -17.51 -36.68
C ILE A 215 8.86 -17.07 -35.86
N PRO A 216 7.81 -17.91 -35.73
CA PRO A 216 6.64 -17.59 -34.92
C PRO A 216 6.96 -17.29 -33.45
N GLU A 217 6.04 -16.63 -32.75
CA GLU A 217 6.03 -16.52 -31.30
C GLU A 217 5.93 -17.90 -30.67
N ASP A 218 6.61 -18.11 -29.58
CA ASP A 218 6.68 -19.39 -28.85
C ASP A 218 7.23 -20.59 -29.66
N ASP A 219 7.94 -20.33 -30.75
CA ASP A 219 8.56 -21.39 -31.54
C ASP A 219 9.60 -22.17 -30.73
N PRO A 220 9.54 -23.51 -30.69
CA PRO A 220 10.48 -24.33 -29.90
C PRO A 220 11.95 -24.20 -30.37
N ARG A 221 12.21 -23.66 -31.55
CA ARG A 221 13.58 -23.36 -32.04
C ARG A 221 14.20 -22.15 -31.34
N ASN A 222 13.37 -21.26 -30.77
CA ASN A 222 13.88 -20.08 -30.06
C ASN A 222 14.39 -20.47 -28.67
N PRO A 223 15.68 -20.30 -28.34
CA PRO A 223 16.23 -20.67 -27.03
C PRO A 223 15.67 -19.87 -25.87
N ALA A 224 15.12 -18.66 -26.09
CA ALA A 224 14.61 -17.81 -25.04
C ALA A 224 13.15 -18.11 -24.66
N THR A 225 12.40 -18.89 -25.44
CA THR A 225 10.97 -19.15 -25.20
C THR A 225 10.67 -19.76 -23.83
N ILE A 226 11.51 -20.70 -23.36
CA ILE A 226 11.34 -21.25 -21.99
C ILE A 226 11.63 -20.19 -20.93
N ALA A 227 12.65 -19.34 -21.15
CA ALA A 227 12.97 -18.27 -20.20
C ALA A 227 11.84 -17.23 -20.14
N ASP A 228 11.19 -16.93 -21.26
CA ASP A 228 10.04 -16.07 -21.35
C ASP A 228 8.84 -16.61 -20.54
N ASN A 229 8.44 -17.87 -20.81
CA ASN A 229 7.40 -18.54 -20.04
C ASN A 229 7.72 -18.67 -18.54
N VAL A 230 8.99 -18.83 -18.16
CA VAL A 230 9.43 -18.75 -16.76
C VAL A 230 9.18 -17.36 -16.21
N GLY A 231 9.49 -16.32 -16.99
CA GLY A 231 9.33 -14.93 -16.64
C GLY A 231 7.92 -14.60 -16.18
N ASP A 232 6.90 -14.94 -16.96
CA ASP A 232 5.50 -14.70 -16.61
C ASP A 232 5.13 -15.31 -15.25
N ASN A 233 5.61 -16.53 -14.96
CA ASN A 233 5.35 -17.19 -13.70
C ASN A 233 6.07 -16.54 -12.51
N VAL A 234 7.26 -15.97 -12.69
CA VAL A 234 8.01 -15.34 -11.59
C VAL A 234 7.73 -13.84 -11.47
N GLY A 235 7.58 -13.13 -12.59
CA GLY A 235 7.28 -11.70 -12.63
C GLY A 235 5.81 -11.39 -12.41
N ASP A 236 4.96 -11.90 -13.30
CA ASP A 236 3.55 -11.54 -13.32
C ASP A 236 2.70 -12.36 -12.35
N VAL A 237 3.13 -13.54 -11.91
CA VAL A 237 2.42 -14.29 -10.88
C VAL A 237 3.06 -14.11 -9.51
N ALA A 238 4.32 -14.52 -9.32
CA ALA A 238 4.94 -14.47 -7.98
C ALA A 238 5.15 -13.03 -7.49
N GLY A 239 5.68 -12.14 -8.34
CA GLY A 239 5.90 -10.74 -8.00
C GLY A 239 4.61 -9.99 -7.68
N MET A 240 3.53 -10.22 -8.47
CA MET A 240 2.22 -9.65 -8.21
C MET A 240 1.59 -10.20 -6.91
N GLY A 241 1.77 -11.49 -6.65
CA GLY A 241 1.29 -12.10 -5.41
C GLY A 241 1.90 -11.49 -4.16
N ALA A 242 3.20 -11.22 -4.19
CA ALA A 242 3.92 -10.53 -3.12
C ALA A 242 3.47 -9.07 -2.98
N ASP A 243 3.29 -8.33 -4.10
CA ASP A 243 2.81 -6.93 -4.11
C ASP A 243 1.42 -6.80 -3.49
N LEU A 244 0.45 -7.61 -3.93
CA LEU A 244 -0.91 -7.55 -3.40
C LEU A 244 -1.01 -8.07 -1.96
N PHE A 245 -0.14 -9.00 -1.56
CA PHE A 245 0.00 -9.40 -0.15
C PHE A 245 0.41 -8.20 0.71
N GLY A 246 1.48 -7.50 0.34
CA GLY A 246 1.96 -6.31 1.04
C GLY A 246 0.91 -5.20 1.07
N SER A 247 0.27 -4.92 -0.08
CA SER A 247 -0.81 -3.92 -0.19
C SER A 247 -1.97 -4.19 0.75
N TYR A 248 -2.38 -5.45 0.85
CA TYR A 248 -3.48 -5.87 1.72
C TYR A 248 -3.15 -5.62 3.19
N VAL A 249 -1.95 -6.04 3.61
CA VAL A 249 -1.46 -5.86 4.98
C VAL A 249 -1.31 -4.37 5.33
N ALA A 250 -0.66 -3.59 4.46
CA ALA A 250 -0.40 -2.17 4.68
C ALA A 250 -1.69 -1.34 4.80
N THR A 251 -2.69 -1.65 3.94
CA THR A 251 -3.98 -0.95 3.95
C THR A 251 -4.75 -1.20 5.25
N VAL A 252 -4.84 -2.46 5.66
CA VAL A 252 -5.55 -2.83 6.89
C VAL A 252 -4.85 -2.24 8.10
N LEU A 253 -3.51 -2.31 8.16
CA LEU A 253 -2.72 -1.71 9.24
C LEU A 253 -2.92 -0.20 9.34
N ALA A 254 -2.85 0.53 8.23
CA ALA A 254 -3.08 1.98 8.24
C ALA A 254 -4.46 2.35 8.79
N ALA A 255 -5.49 1.60 8.40
CA ALA A 255 -6.84 1.80 8.91
C ALA A 255 -6.95 1.44 10.42
N MET A 256 -6.21 0.43 10.90
CA MET A 256 -6.15 0.09 12.33
C MET A 256 -5.50 1.21 13.15
N VAL A 257 -4.41 1.80 12.66
CA VAL A 257 -3.73 2.95 13.30
C VAL A 257 -4.67 4.13 13.44
N LEU A 258 -5.39 4.48 12.37
CA LEU A 258 -6.37 5.56 12.40
C LEU A 258 -7.60 5.20 13.26
N GLY A 259 -7.94 3.91 13.37
CA GLY A 259 -8.93 3.40 14.30
C GLY A 259 -8.55 3.62 15.78
N ASN A 260 -7.28 3.46 16.12
CA ASN A 260 -6.77 3.77 17.46
C ASN A 260 -6.89 5.27 17.76
N TYR A 261 -6.57 6.12 16.79
CA TYR A 261 -6.72 7.56 16.94
C TYR A 261 -8.19 7.99 17.19
N ILE A 262 -9.17 7.31 16.56
CA ILE A 262 -10.57 7.59 16.84
C ILE A 262 -10.91 7.26 18.30
N ILE A 263 -10.37 6.19 18.85
CA ILE A 263 -10.61 5.83 20.25
C ILE A 263 -9.98 6.87 21.16
N ASP A 264 -8.82 7.42 20.81
CA ASP A 264 -8.11 8.43 21.59
C ASP A 264 -8.91 9.74 21.74
N VAL A 265 -9.55 10.19 20.68
CA VAL A 265 -10.33 11.46 20.68
C VAL A 265 -11.75 11.31 21.23
N ASN A 266 -12.14 10.11 21.65
CA ASN A 266 -13.48 9.82 22.18
C ASN A 266 -13.40 9.23 23.60
N ASP A 267 -14.53 9.31 24.33
CA ASP A 267 -14.69 8.52 25.55
C ASP A 267 -14.85 7.04 25.17
N ILE A 268 -13.97 6.20 25.71
CA ILE A 268 -13.96 4.75 25.44
C ILE A 268 -15.30 4.08 25.74
N SER A 269 -16.09 4.64 26.65
CA SER A 269 -17.39 4.12 27.05
C SER A 269 -18.41 4.04 25.91
N ILE A 270 -18.23 4.82 24.85
CA ILE A 270 -19.12 4.77 23.66
C ILE A 270 -18.87 3.54 22.80
N PHE A 271 -17.67 2.95 22.84
CA PHE A 271 -17.30 1.74 22.07
C PHE A 271 -17.67 0.45 22.82
N LYS A 272 -18.88 0.38 23.35
CA LYS A 272 -19.39 -0.81 24.04
C LYS A 272 -19.50 -1.97 23.05
N GLY A 273 -18.84 -3.07 23.36
CA GLY A 273 -18.72 -4.22 22.48
C GLY A 273 -17.31 -4.32 21.84
N PHE A 274 -16.95 -5.53 21.39
CA PHE A 274 -15.63 -5.82 20.77
C PHE A 274 -14.42 -5.44 21.65
N GLY A 275 -14.54 -5.45 22.96
CA GLY A 275 -13.47 -5.06 23.88
C GLY A 275 -13.04 -3.60 23.76
N SER A 276 -13.94 -2.74 23.35
CA SER A 276 -13.72 -1.30 23.11
C SER A 276 -12.78 -0.97 21.91
N ILE A 277 -12.41 -1.95 21.09
CA ILE A 277 -11.48 -1.79 19.94
C ILE A 277 -12.17 -1.94 18.58
N GLY A 278 -13.50 -1.70 18.51
CA GLY A 278 -14.28 -1.80 17.28
C GLY A 278 -13.68 -1.07 16.08
N PRO A 279 -13.30 0.22 16.18
CA PRO A 279 -12.68 0.96 15.07
C PRO A 279 -11.36 0.35 14.56
N ILE A 280 -10.58 -0.31 15.43
CA ILE A 280 -9.33 -0.98 15.06
C ILE A 280 -9.61 -2.32 14.38
N LEU A 281 -10.62 -3.08 14.84
CA LEU A 281 -10.95 -4.40 14.30
C LEU A 281 -11.75 -4.34 13.00
N LEU A 282 -12.48 -3.27 12.74
CA LEU A 282 -13.37 -3.13 11.59
C LEU A 282 -12.66 -3.37 10.25
N PRO A 283 -11.49 -2.78 9.94
CA PRO A 283 -10.80 -3.05 8.68
C PRO A 283 -10.37 -4.52 8.55
N MET A 284 -9.96 -5.17 9.64
CA MET A 284 -9.63 -6.60 9.64
C MET A 284 -10.87 -7.47 9.39
N ALA A 285 -12.02 -7.11 9.96
CA ALA A 285 -13.28 -7.81 9.76
C ALA A 285 -13.77 -7.69 8.31
N ILE A 286 -13.67 -6.50 7.72
CA ILE A 286 -13.98 -6.27 6.29
C ILE A 286 -13.04 -7.09 5.40
N ALA A 287 -11.75 -7.12 5.72
CA ALA A 287 -10.75 -7.91 5.03
C ALA A 287 -11.09 -9.42 5.06
N GLY A 288 -11.40 -9.95 6.24
CA GLY A 288 -11.81 -11.34 6.41
C GLY A 288 -13.09 -11.68 5.65
N ALA A 289 -14.12 -10.83 5.75
CA ALA A 289 -15.37 -10.99 5.01
C ALA A 289 -15.14 -11.01 3.50
N GLY A 290 -14.24 -10.15 3.00
CA GLY A 290 -13.85 -10.08 1.60
C GLY A 290 -13.32 -11.40 1.04
N ILE A 291 -12.57 -12.17 1.83
CA ILE A 291 -12.08 -13.50 1.44
C ILE A 291 -13.25 -14.46 1.18
N VAL A 292 -14.20 -14.52 2.12
CA VAL A 292 -15.36 -15.41 2.00
C VAL A 292 -16.25 -15.00 0.82
N ILE A 293 -16.42 -13.71 0.62
CA ILE A 293 -17.21 -13.14 -0.49
C ILE A 293 -16.52 -13.41 -1.83
N SER A 294 -15.21 -13.21 -1.92
CA SER A 294 -14.43 -13.51 -3.13
C SER A 294 -14.51 -14.99 -3.49
N LEU A 295 -14.49 -15.88 -2.50
CA LEU A 295 -14.69 -17.31 -2.70
C LEU A 295 -16.05 -17.56 -3.41
N LEU A 296 -17.12 -16.93 -2.96
CA LEU A 296 -18.44 -17.05 -3.61
C LEU A 296 -18.43 -16.46 -5.03
N GLY A 297 -17.75 -15.33 -5.22
CA GLY A 297 -17.59 -14.69 -6.54
C GLY A 297 -16.89 -15.60 -7.55
N THR A 298 -15.82 -16.30 -7.12
CA THR A 298 -15.09 -17.22 -8.01
C THR A 298 -15.95 -18.40 -8.50
N MET A 299 -16.98 -18.79 -7.77
CA MET A 299 -17.90 -19.86 -8.19
C MET A 299 -18.83 -19.44 -9.33
N LEU A 300 -18.99 -18.14 -9.58
CA LEU A 300 -19.89 -17.61 -10.62
C LEU A 300 -19.20 -17.48 -11.99
N VAL A 301 -17.88 -17.60 -12.05
CA VAL A 301 -17.12 -17.48 -13.30
C VAL A 301 -17.24 -18.78 -14.10
N SER A 302 -18.01 -18.72 -15.17
CA SER A 302 -18.16 -19.85 -16.10
C SER A 302 -18.77 -19.37 -17.43
N ILE A 303 -18.36 -19.99 -18.52
CA ILE A 303 -18.97 -19.92 -19.83
C ILE A 303 -19.48 -21.29 -20.22
N LYS A 304 -20.43 -21.35 -21.15
CA LYS A 304 -21.04 -22.64 -21.62
C LYS A 304 -20.75 -22.93 -23.09
N ASP A 305 -20.59 -21.87 -23.91
CA ASP A 305 -20.38 -22.00 -25.33
C ASP A 305 -18.89 -22.23 -25.66
N ASN A 306 -18.62 -23.22 -26.50
CA ASN A 306 -17.30 -23.50 -27.00
C ASN A 306 -16.85 -22.53 -28.12
N ALA A 307 -17.80 -21.84 -28.73
CA ALA A 307 -17.61 -20.79 -29.74
C ALA A 307 -17.61 -19.37 -29.12
N ALA A 308 -17.55 -19.27 -27.77
CA ALA A 308 -17.50 -18.01 -27.07
C ALA A 308 -16.28 -17.19 -27.49
N LYS A 309 -16.50 -15.88 -27.59
CA LYS A 309 -15.45 -14.89 -27.93
C LYS A 309 -14.93 -14.20 -26.65
N GLU A 310 -13.89 -13.39 -26.81
CA GLU A 310 -13.23 -12.63 -25.74
C GLU A 310 -14.24 -11.87 -24.86
N ASN A 311 -15.24 -11.22 -25.47
CA ASN A 311 -16.27 -10.45 -24.75
C ASN A 311 -17.11 -11.32 -23.80
N GLU A 312 -17.37 -12.58 -24.13
CA GLU A 312 -18.14 -13.49 -23.30
C GLU A 312 -17.30 -14.02 -22.13
N VAL A 313 -16.03 -14.30 -22.38
CA VAL A 313 -15.07 -14.67 -21.34
C VAL A 313 -14.88 -13.53 -20.35
N MET A 314 -14.64 -12.31 -20.86
CA MET A 314 -14.56 -11.10 -20.07
C MET A 314 -15.83 -10.85 -19.25
N GLY A 315 -17.00 -11.06 -19.88
CA GLY A 315 -18.30 -10.95 -19.22
C GLY A 315 -18.48 -11.92 -18.04
N ALA A 316 -17.94 -13.14 -18.17
CA ALA A 316 -17.96 -14.13 -17.08
C ALA A 316 -17.07 -13.71 -15.90
N LEU A 317 -15.88 -13.19 -16.16
CA LEU A 317 -14.97 -12.67 -15.13
C LEU A 317 -15.56 -11.45 -14.43
N ASN A 318 -16.06 -10.49 -15.20
CA ASN A 318 -16.72 -9.28 -14.69
C ASN A 318 -17.95 -9.59 -13.84
N LYS A 319 -18.73 -10.62 -14.18
CA LYS A 319 -19.87 -11.07 -13.37
C LYS A 319 -19.45 -11.48 -11.96
N GLY A 320 -18.41 -12.27 -11.84
CA GLY A 320 -17.87 -12.66 -10.54
C GLY A 320 -17.32 -11.47 -9.74
N ASN A 321 -16.64 -10.54 -10.42
CA ASN A 321 -16.09 -9.33 -9.82
C ASN A 321 -17.19 -8.39 -9.27
N TRP A 322 -18.16 -8.00 -10.11
CA TRP A 322 -19.25 -7.11 -9.69
C TRP A 322 -20.13 -7.73 -8.60
N PHE A 323 -20.35 -9.04 -8.64
CA PHE A 323 -21.03 -9.76 -7.55
C PHE A 323 -20.26 -9.62 -6.24
N SER A 324 -18.94 -9.80 -6.28
CA SER A 324 -18.08 -9.66 -5.08
C SER A 324 -18.14 -8.23 -4.55
N ILE A 325 -18.02 -7.21 -5.39
CA ILE A 325 -18.13 -5.80 -5.00
C ILE A 325 -19.46 -5.52 -4.32
N ALA A 326 -20.58 -5.96 -4.92
CA ALA A 326 -21.92 -5.74 -4.36
C ALA A 326 -22.08 -6.42 -2.99
N LEU A 327 -21.59 -7.65 -2.83
CA LEU A 327 -21.71 -8.37 -1.58
C LEU A 327 -20.78 -7.82 -0.48
N VAL A 328 -19.58 -7.32 -0.85
CA VAL A 328 -18.71 -6.57 0.07
C VAL A 328 -19.39 -5.30 0.55
N ALA A 329 -20.10 -4.57 -0.32
CA ALA A 329 -20.87 -3.38 0.08
C ALA A 329 -21.94 -3.72 1.14
N VAL A 330 -22.67 -4.81 0.96
CA VAL A 330 -23.67 -5.29 1.95
C VAL A 330 -22.97 -5.70 3.25
N SER A 331 -21.84 -6.38 3.16
CA SER A 331 -21.05 -6.78 4.33
C SER A 331 -20.50 -5.56 5.09
N CYS A 332 -20.00 -4.54 4.39
CA CYS A 332 -19.55 -3.28 5.00
C CYS A 332 -20.69 -2.60 5.77
N TYR A 333 -21.92 -2.56 5.21
CA TYR A 333 -23.08 -2.02 5.93
C TYR A 333 -23.30 -2.75 7.26
N GLY A 334 -23.34 -4.10 7.22
CA GLY A 334 -23.53 -4.90 8.42
C GLY A 334 -22.42 -4.74 9.44
N LEU A 335 -21.15 -4.78 9.03
CA LEU A 335 -20.01 -4.66 9.92
C LEU A 335 -19.88 -3.25 10.53
N VAL A 336 -20.04 -2.21 9.73
CA VAL A 336 -19.97 -0.82 10.20
C VAL A 336 -21.05 -0.53 11.23
N THR A 337 -22.31 -0.91 10.96
CA THR A 337 -23.43 -0.68 11.90
C THR A 337 -23.35 -1.54 13.15
N TRP A 338 -22.68 -2.67 13.10
CA TRP A 338 -22.51 -3.57 14.24
C TRP A 338 -21.31 -3.21 15.10
N MET A 339 -20.17 -2.78 14.52
CA MET A 339 -18.90 -2.61 15.21
C MET A 339 -18.62 -1.18 15.66
N LEU A 340 -19.26 -0.18 15.03
CA LEU A 340 -19.09 1.23 15.39
C LEU A 340 -20.29 1.75 16.18
N PRO A 341 -20.10 2.72 17.10
CA PRO A 341 -21.19 3.41 17.78
C PRO A 341 -22.00 4.24 16.78
N GLU A 342 -23.24 4.55 17.12
CA GLU A 342 -24.12 5.34 16.26
C GLU A 342 -23.52 6.71 15.90
N THR A 343 -22.90 7.35 16.90
CA THR A 343 -22.16 8.64 16.74
C THR A 343 -20.82 8.56 17.45
N MET A 344 -19.81 9.17 16.84
CA MET A 344 -18.45 9.31 17.38
C MET A 344 -17.83 10.62 16.92
N LYS A 345 -16.88 11.14 17.69
CA LYS A 345 -16.10 12.32 17.30
C LYS A 345 -14.97 11.91 16.38
N MET A 346 -14.70 12.76 15.41
CA MET A 346 -13.59 12.56 14.47
C MET A 346 -12.92 13.89 14.16
N ASN A 347 -11.61 13.87 14.07
CA ASN A 347 -10.83 15.05 13.77
C ASN A 347 -10.82 15.33 12.26
N PHE A 348 -11.04 16.58 11.91
CA PHE A 348 -10.94 17.12 10.55
C PHE A 348 -9.93 18.25 10.56
N PHE A 349 -8.93 18.18 9.68
CA PHE A 349 -7.97 19.25 9.47
C PHE A 349 -8.59 20.31 8.58
N GLU A 350 -8.89 21.46 9.13
CA GLU A 350 -9.48 22.62 8.44
C GLU A 350 -8.53 23.83 8.48
N ALA A 351 -8.84 24.86 7.73
CA ALA A 351 -7.99 26.06 7.64
C ALA A 351 -7.77 26.78 8.99
N GLU A 352 -8.69 26.61 9.94
CA GLU A 352 -8.67 27.20 11.28
C GLU A 352 -8.01 26.28 12.32
N GLY A 353 -7.48 25.12 11.91
CA GLY A 353 -6.90 24.07 12.74
C GLY A 353 -7.75 22.81 12.81
N ASP A 354 -7.42 21.93 13.74
CA ASP A 354 -8.12 20.69 13.97
C ASP A 354 -9.50 20.90 14.60
N ILE A 355 -10.52 20.44 13.91
CA ILE A 355 -11.91 20.52 14.38
C ILE A 355 -12.49 19.13 14.63
N LEU A 356 -12.90 18.87 15.86
CA LEU A 356 -13.63 17.67 16.20
C LEU A 356 -15.11 17.79 15.78
N LYS A 357 -15.54 16.90 14.87
CA LYS A 357 -16.92 16.81 14.41
C LYS A 357 -17.57 15.51 14.84
N ASP A 358 -18.83 15.58 15.25
CA ASP A 358 -19.65 14.38 15.47
C ASP A 358 -20.04 13.78 14.11
N ILE A 359 -19.71 12.52 13.90
CA ILE A 359 -20.06 11.75 12.70
C ILE A 359 -20.86 10.50 13.08
N THR A 360 -21.69 10.05 12.15
CA THR A 360 -22.41 8.79 12.32
C THR A 360 -21.66 7.62 11.70
N ALA A 361 -21.86 6.40 12.20
CA ALA A 361 -21.34 5.18 11.59
C ALA A 361 -21.70 5.07 10.10
N MET A 362 -22.89 5.55 9.72
CA MET A 362 -23.32 5.57 8.31
C MET A 362 -22.39 6.39 7.39
N ARG A 363 -21.75 7.44 7.90
CA ARG A 363 -20.79 8.21 7.09
C ARG A 363 -19.52 7.41 6.80
N VAL A 364 -19.07 6.57 7.77
CA VAL A 364 -17.98 5.61 7.53
C VAL A 364 -18.39 4.59 6.45
N PHE A 365 -19.62 4.08 6.52
CA PHE A 365 -20.14 3.19 5.47
C PHE A 365 -20.14 3.88 4.10
N TYR A 366 -20.59 5.13 3.99
CA TYR A 366 -20.53 5.85 2.71
C TYR A 366 -19.10 5.99 2.17
N ALA A 367 -18.12 6.19 3.04
CA ALA A 367 -16.71 6.19 2.64
C ALA A 367 -16.28 4.82 2.08
N THR A 368 -16.71 3.69 2.67
CA THR A 368 -16.43 2.35 2.12
C THR A 368 -17.04 2.15 0.74
N ILE A 369 -18.24 2.66 0.52
CA ILE A 369 -18.92 2.60 -0.79
C ILE A 369 -18.15 3.40 -1.85
N VAL A 370 -17.63 4.58 -1.49
CA VAL A 370 -16.78 5.36 -2.40
C VAL A 370 -15.57 4.53 -2.86
N GLY A 371 -14.88 3.85 -1.95
CA GLY A 371 -13.74 3.00 -2.29
C GLY A 371 -14.11 1.88 -3.26
N LEU A 372 -15.21 1.17 -3.01
CA LEU A 372 -15.70 0.09 -3.88
C LEU A 372 -16.09 0.58 -5.27
N ILE A 373 -16.81 1.70 -5.36
CA ILE A 373 -17.22 2.29 -6.65
C ILE A 373 -15.99 2.73 -7.43
N VAL A 374 -15.08 3.44 -6.79
CA VAL A 374 -13.88 3.96 -7.45
C VAL A 374 -12.99 2.82 -7.96
N GLY A 375 -12.80 1.75 -7.17
CA GLY A 375 -12.09 0.55 -7.61
C GLY A 375 -12.69 -0.08 -8.87
N GLY A 376 -14.02 -0.24 -8.91
CA GLY A 376 -14.72 -0.76 -10.08
C GLY A 376 -14.67 0.17 -11.30
N VAL A 377 -14.85 1.48 -11.09
CA VAL A 377 -14.82 2.46 -12.19
C VAL A 377 -13.42 2.61 -12.77
N ILE A 378 -12.37 2.61 -11.95
CA ILE A 378 -10.98 2.67 -12.44
C ILE A 378 -10.66 1.44 -13.28
N SER A 379 -11.09 0.25 -12.87
CA SER A 379 -10.95 -0.96 -13.70
C SER A 379 -11.62 -0.78 -15.06
N SER A 380 -12.82 -0.20 -15.11
CA SER A 380 -13.54 0.06 -16.36
C SER A 380 -12.87 1.14 -17.22
N VAL A 381 -12.29 2.18 -16.61
CA VAL A 381 -11.51 3.20 -17.33
C VAL A 381 -10.24 2.58 -17.93
N THR A 382 -9.55 1.75 -17.17
CA THR A 382 -8.36 1.05 -17.66
C THR A 382 -8.72 0.12 -18.81
N GLU A 383 -9.80 -0.66 -18.69
CA GLU A 383 -10.32 -1.51 -19.78
C GLU A 383 -10.63 -0.69 -21.04
N TYR A 384 -11.18 0.52 -20.92
CA TYR A 384 -11.44 1.38 -22.08
C TYR A 384 -10.16 1.79 -22.82
N TYR A 385 -9.07 2.10 -22.07
CA TYR A 385 -7.81 2.55 -22.66
C TYR A 385 -6.90 1.41 -23.13
N THR A 386 -7.10 0.20 -22.60
CA THR A 386 -6.23 -0.95 -22.90
C THR A 386 -6.94 -2.09 -23.62
N GLY A 387 -8.27 -2.16 -23.59
CA GLY A 387 -9.04 -3.30 -24.11
C GLY A 387 -9.06 -3.39 -25.63
N LEU A 388 -8.95 -4.62 -26.16
CA LEU A 388 -8.97 -4.93 -27.57
C LEU A 388 -10.23 -4.35 -28.26
N GLY A 389 -10.06 -3.81 -29.45
CA GLY A 389 -11.17 -3.23 -30.23
C GLY A 389 -11.73 -1.90 -29.72
N LYS A 390 -11.21 -1.34 -28.61
CA LYS A 390 -11.60 -0.02 -28.10
C LYS A 390 -10.95 1.09 -28.95
N LYS A 391 -11.58 2.26 -28.98
CA LYS A 391 -11.10 3.41 -29.79
C LYS A 391 -9.64 3.79 -29.56
N PRO A 392 -9.09 3.86 -28.32
CA PRO A 392 -7.68 4.19 -28.10
C PRO A 392 -6.75 3.19 -28.76
N ILE A 393 -7.07 1.89 -28.70
CA ILE A 393 -6.28 0.81 -29.31
C ILE A 393 -6.34 0.92 -30.84
N LEU A 394 -7.55 1.07 -31.40
CA LEU A 394 -7.71 1.22 -32.86
C LEU A 394 -6.96 2.44 -33.42
N ASN A 395 -6.84 3.52 -32.64
CA ASN A 395 -6.03 4.68 -33.03
C ASN A 395 -4.53 4.34 -33.11
N ILE A 396 -4.00 3.54 -32.15
CA ILE A 396 -2.61 3.07 -32.21
C ILE A 396 -2.41 2.15 -33.41
N VAL A 397 -3.33 1.23 -33.67
CA VAL A 397 -3.33 0.34 -34.83
C VAL A 397 -3.31 1.14 -36.14
N GLU A 398 -4.15 2.15 -36.29
CA GLU A 398 -4.18 3.03 -37.47
C GLU A 398 -2.84 3.76 -37.66
N LYS A 399 -2.23 4.26 -36.58
CA LYS A 399 -0.94 4.92 -36.61
C LYS A 399 0.23 3.98 -36.93
N SER A 400 0.08 2.68 -36.65
CA SER A 400 1.07 1.65 -37.00
C SER A 400 1.26 1.55 -38.53
N ALA A 401 0.23 1.85 -39.31
CA ALA A 401 0.34 1.85 -40.79
C ALA A 401 1.32 2.89 -41.32
N THR A 402 1.67 3.91 -40.55
CA THR A 402 2.65 4.94 -40.95
C THR A 402 4.06 4.70 -40.37
N GLY A 403 4.23 3.62 -39.57
CA GLY A 403 5.50 3.16 -39.07
C GLY A 403 5.65 3.18 -37.56
N ALA A 404 6.78 2.69 -37.07
CA ALA A 404 7.07 2.51 -35.64
C ALA A 404 7.08 3.85 -34.88
N GLY A 405 7.62 4.93 -35.42
CA GLY A 405 7.69 6.23 -34.77
C GLY A 405 6.29 6.79 -34.40
N THR A 406 5.34 6.68 -35.34
CA THR A 406 3.95 7.13 -35.13
C THR A 406 3.19 6.23 -34.22
N ASN A 407 3.45 4.92 -34.23
CA ASN A 407 2.93 3.97 -33.24
C ASN A 407 3.41 4.34 -31.82
N ILE A 408 4.71 4.56 -31.62
CA ILE A 408 5.28 4.93 -30.31
C ILE A 408 4.63 6.20 -29.78
N ILE A 409 4.55 7.25 -30.62
CA ILE A 409 3.90 8.52 -30.23
C ILE A 409 2.43 8.29 -29.84
N ALA A 410 1.69 7.48 -30.57
CA ALA A 410 0.28 7.22 -30.31
C ALA A 410 0.07 6.49 -28.97
N GLY A 411 0.89 5.49 -28.65
CA GLY A 411 0.82 4.78 -27.39
C GLY A 411 1.20 5.64 -26.20
N LEU A 412 2.29 6.44 -26.29
CA LEU A 412 2.65 7.42 -25.26
C LEU A 412 1.50 8.40 -25.01
N ALA A 413 0.92 8.96 -26.07
CA ALA A 413 -0.20 9.89 -25.94
C ALA A 413 -1.42 9.22 -25.32
N THR A 414 -1.75 7.98 -25.70
CA THR A 414 -2.85 7.21 -25.12
C THR A 414 -2.64 6.98 -23.61
N GLY A 415 -1.45 6.56 -23.21
CA GLY A 415 -1.10 6.38 -21.81
C GLY A 415 -1.19 7.69 -21.00
N MET A 416 -0.65 8.80 -21.54
CA MET A 416 -0.73 10.12 -20.89
C MET A 416 -2.18 10.60 -20.73
N ILE A 417 -3.02 10.48 -21.75
CA ILE A 417 -4.42 10.88 -21.69
C ILE A 417 -5.20 10.02 -20.67
N SER A 418 -4.87 8.74 -20.54
CA SER A 418 -5.54 7.85 -19.59
C SER A 418 -5.35 8.25 -18.12
N THR A 419 -4.33 9.04 -17.81
CA THR A 419 -4.12 9.57 -16.45
C THR A 419 -5.23 10.53 -16.03
N PHE A 420 -5.77 11.30 -16.96
CA PHE A 420 -6.73 12.36 -16.68
C PHE A 420 -8.01 11.85 -15.98
N PRO A 421 -8.80 10.90 -16.54
CA PRO A 421 -9.99 10.42 -15.87
C PRO A 421 -9.66 9.68 -14.56
N THR A 422 -8.58 8.92 -14.53
CA THR A 422 -8.18 8.15 -13.37
C THR A 422 -7.80 9.04 -12.19
N VAL A 423 -7.02 10.09 -12.41
CA VAL A 423 -6.62 11.04 -11.36
C VAL A 423 -7.81 11.84 -10.83
N ILE A 424 -8.76 12.23 -11.69
CA ILE A 424 -9.99 12.88 -11.23
C ILE A 424 -10.79 11.95 -10.33
N LEU A 425 -10.92 10.68 -10.70
CA LEU A 425 -11.61 9.69 -9.87
C LEU A 425 -10.93 9.54 -8.50
N PHE A 426 -9.59 9.53 -8.46
CA PHE A 426 -8.86 9.53 -7.19
C PHE A 426 -9.11 10.76 -6.35
N ALA A 427 -9.01 11.95 -6.95
CA ALA A 427 -9.25 13.19 -6.25
C ALA A 427 -10.67 13.23 -5.66
N MET A 428 -11.67 12.76 -6.42
CA MET A 428 -13.04 12.65 -5.94
C MET A 428 -13.17 11.61 -4.81
N ALA A 429 -12.48 10.46 -4.93
CA ALA A 429 -12.49 9.43 -3.90
C ALA A 429 -11.90 9.94 -2.58
N ILE A 430 -10.74 10.58 -2.64
CA ILE A 430 -10.06 11.15 -1.49
C ILE A 430 -10.95 12.22 -0.83
N TRP A 431 -11.42 13.17 -1.62
CA TRP A 431 -12.21 14.29 -1.09
C TRP A 431 -13.54 13.83 -0.50
N SER A 432 -14.28 12.95 -1.20
CA SER A 432 -15.58 12.49 -0.70
C SER A 432 -15.44 11.58 0.53
N SER A 433 -14.51 10.63 0.54
CA SER A 433 -14.29 9.78 1.72
C SER A 433 -13.78 10.56 2.92
N TYR A 434 -12.93 11.57 2.71
CA TYR A 434 -12.50 12.50 3.75
C TYR A 434 -13.67 13.34 4.28
N ALA A 435 -14.50 13.89 3.41
CA ALA A 435 -15.68 14.67 3.79
C ALA A 435 -16.70 13.84 4.59
N PHE A 436 -16.78 12.53 4.35
CA PHE A 436 -17.64 11.65 5.13
C PHE A 436 -17.07 11.34 6.50
N ALA A 437 -15.80 10.92 6.61
CA ALA A 437 -15.25 10.37 7.84
C ALA A 437 -13.74 10.66 8.03
N GLY A 438 -13.27 11.84 7.66
CA GLY A 438 -11.88 12.23 7.81
C GLY A 438 -10.88 11.26 7.18
N PHE A 439 -9.67 11.21 7.68
CA PHE A 439 -8.66 10.26 7.19
C PHE A 439 -9.02 8.79 7.45
N TYR A 440 -9.75 8.50 8.53
CA TYR A 440 -10.27 7.16 8.73
C TYR A 440 -11.23 6.74 7.61
N GLY A 441 -12.06 7.66 7.11
CA GLY A 441 -12.92 7.41 5.95
C GLY A 441 -12.12 7.05 4.70
N VAL A 442 -11.00 7.71 4.45
CA VAL A 442 -10.09 7.39 3.33
C VAL A 442 -9.47 6.00 3.50
N ALA A 443 -9.03 5.67 4.71
CA ALA A 443 -8.48 4.36 5.03
C ALA A 443 -9.53 3.24 4.93
N MET A 444 -10.76 3.52 5.33
CA MET A 444 -11.87 2.57 5.20
C MET A 444 -12.33 2.38 3.75
N ALA A 445 -12.24 3.42 2.91
CA ALA A 445 -12.44 3.32 1.46
C ALA A 445 -11.40 2.40 0.82
N ALA A 446 -10.11 2.58 1.18
CA ALA A 446 -9.03 1.69 0.75
C ALA A 446 -9.24 0.24 1.23
N SER A 447 -9.61 0.05 2.50
CA SER A 447 -9.84 -1.28 3.10
C SER A 447 -11.01 -2.02 2.44
N ALA A 448 -12.10 -1.32 2.14
CA ALA A 448 -13.24 -1.89 1.44
C ALA A 448 -12.89 -2.28 -0.01
N MET A 449 -12.14 -1.44 -0.71
CA MET A 449 -11.60 -1.75 -2.03
C MET A 449 -10.74 -3.00 -1.99
N MET A 450 -9.79 -3.08 -1.04
CA MET A 450 -8.91 -4.24 -0.87
C MET A 450 -9.63 -5.51 -0.44
N ALA A 451 -10.83 -5.44 0.12
CA ALA A 451 -11.63 -6.63 0.45
C ALA A 451 -11.97 -7.49 -0.78
N THR A 452 -11.92 -6.92 -1.99
CA THR A 452 -12.13 -7.67 -3.25
C THR A 452 -10.85 -8.26 -3.83
N THR A 453 -9.69 -8.09 -3.18
CA THR A 453 -8.36 -8.47 -3.71
C THR A 453 -8.28 -9.95 -4.09
N ALA A 454 -8.87 -10.85 -3.31
CA ALA A 454 -8.82 -12.28 -3.65
C ALA A 454 -9.49 -12.59 -4.99
N MET A 455 -10.57 -11.90 -5.33
CA MET A 455 -11.22 -12.02 -6.64
C MET A 455 -10.43 -11.32 -7.75
N GLN A 456 -9.94 -10.11 -7.49
CA GLN A 456 -9.11 -9.36 -8.45
C GLN A 456 -7.84 -10.12 -8.80
N LEU A 457 -7.16 -10.69 -7.80
CA LEU A 457 -5.95 -11.46 -8.01
C LEU A 457 -6.23 -12.80 -8.74
N ALA A 458 -7.41 -13.41 -8.51
CA ALA A 458 -7.82 -14.59 -9.27
C ALA A 458 -8.03 -14.28 -10.76
N ILE A 459 -8.58 -13.10 -11.07
CA ILE A 459 -8.77 -12.61 -12.43
C ILE A 459 -7.43 -12.22 -13.07
N ASP A 460 -6.55 -11.59 -12.32
CA ASP A 460 -5.25 -11.12 -12.81
C ASP A 460 -4.31 -12.30 -13.10
N ALA A 461 -4.16 -13.24 -12.16
CA ALA A 461 -3.32 -14.43 -12.32
C ALA A 461 -3.83 -15.41 -13.42
N PHE A 462 -5.07 -15.30 -13.83
CA PHE A 462 -5.61 -16.04 -14.96
C PHE A 462 -4.86 -15.71 -16.27
N GLY A 463 -4.48 -14.44 -16.48
CA GLY A 463 -3.81 -13.98 -17.71
C GLY A 463 -2.49 -14.73 -17.97
N PRO A 464 -1.46 -14.62 -17.11
CA PRO A 464 -0.19 -15.33 -17.30
C PRO A 464 -0.34 -16.85 -17.40
N ILE A 465 -1.34 -17.45 -16.76
CA ILE A 465 -1.63 -18.88 -16.89
C ILE A 465 -2.17 -19.21 -18.31
N ALA A 466 -2.98 -18.33 -18.89
CA ALA A 466 -3.54 -18.52 -20.23
C ALA A 466 -2.46 -18.31 -21.30
N ASP A 467 -1.62 -17.30 -21.15
CA ASP A 467 -0.50 -16.98 -22.02
C ASP A 467 0.49 -18.15 -22.09
N ASN A 468 1.01 -18.57 -20.95
CA ASN A 468 1.87 -19.76 -20.86
C ASN A 468 1.21 -21.05 -21.39
N ALA A 469 -0.11 -21.19 -21.28
CA ALA A 469 -0.80 -22.31 -21.87
C ALA A 469 -0.77 -22.26 -23.41
N GLY A 470 -0.82 -21.05 -23.99
CA GLY A 470 -0.60 -20.80 -25.41
C GLY A 470 0.81 -21.15 -25.86
N GLY A 471 1.84 -20.72 -25.09
CA GLY A 471 3.23 -21.04 -25.36
C GLY A 471 3.50 -22.57 -25.31
N ILE A 472 2.92 -23.26 -24.32
CA ILE A 472 3.03 -24.74 -24.26
C ILE A 472 2.31 -25.39 -25.44
N ALA A 473 1.17 -24.84 -25.91
CA ALA A 473 0.46 -25.40 -27.08
C ALA A 473 1.31 -25.28 -28.35
N GLU A 474 1.94 -24.14 -28.58
CA GLU A 474 2.83 -23.91 -29.73
C GLU A 474 4.09 -24.78 -29.64
N MET A 475 4.85 -24.69 -28.55
CA MET A 475 6.07 -25.47 -28.37
C MET A 475 5.86 -26.98 -28.45
N SER A 476 4.68 -27.48 -28.05
CA SER A 476 4.34 -28.89 -28.14
C SER A 476 3.65 -29.29 -29.46
N GLU A 477 3.53 -28.35 -30.41
CA GLU A 477 2.96 -28.57 -31.76
C GLU A 477 1.53 -29.18 -31.69
N GLN A 478 0.67 -28.56 -30.85
CA GLN A 478 -0.72 -29.02 -30.71
C GLN A 478 -1.55 -28.62 -31.94
N ASP A 479 -2.73 -29.24 -32.06
CA ASP A 479 -3.69 -28.89 -33.10
C ASP A 479 -4.00 -27.37 -33.05
N PRO A 480 -4.06 -26.67 -34.19
CA PRO A 480 -4.32 -25.21 -34.25
C PRO A 480 -5.51 -24.73 -33.44
N ILE A 481 -6.57 -25.55 -33.31
CA ILE A 481 -7.74 -25.22 -32.49
C ILE A 481 -7.41 -25.03 -31.01
N VAL A 482 -6.33 -25.69 -30.53
CA VAL A 482 -5.87 -25.53 -29.12
C VAL A 482 -5.28 -24.15 -28.93
N ARG A 483 -4.43 -23.74 -29.88
CA ARG A 483 -3.82 -22.38 -29.88
C ARG A 483 -4.92 -21.31 -30.01
N GLU A 484 -5.87 -21.46 -30.94
CA GLU A 484 -6.99 -20.53 -31.06
C GLU A 484 -7.75 -20.33 -29.75
N ARG A 485 -8.00 -21.40 -28.98
CA ARG A 485 -8.71 -21.33 -27.69
C ARG A 485 -7.86 -20.69 -26.60
N THR A 486 -6.56 -20.96 -26.58
CA THR A 486 -5.66 -20.32 -25.61
C THR A 486 -5.44 -18.84 -25.95
N ASP A 487 -5.35 -18.46 -27.23
CA ASP A 487 -5.24 -17.06 -27.66
C ASP A 487 -6.46 -16.22 -27.27
N ILE A 488 -7.70 -16.80 -27.34
CA ILE A 488 -8.90 -16.14 -26.81
C ILE A 488 -8.77 -15.87 -25.31
N LEU A 489 -8.28 -16.83 -24.54
CA LEU A 489 -8.07 -16.67 -23.09
C LEU A 489 -6.97 -15.66 -22.79
N ASP A 490 -5.87 -15.70 -23.55
CA ASP A 490 -4.72 -14.81 -23.39
C ASP A 490 -5.10 -13.35 -23.73
N SER A 491 -5.80 -13.10 -24.82
CA SER A 491 -6.31 -11.76 -25.15
C SER A 491 -7.17 -11.13 -24.06
N VAL A 492 -8.02 -11.97 -23.41
CA VAL A 492 -8.77 -11.54 -22.21
C VAL A 492 -7.81 -11.34 -21.03
N GLY A 493 -6.83 -12.24 -20.88
CA GLY A 493 -5.80 -12.18 -19.85
C GLY A 493 -5.01 -10.86 -19.83
N ASN A 494 -4.60 -10.36 -20.99
CA ASN A 494 -3.90 -9.08 -21.12
C ASN A 494 -4.76 -7.89 -20.70
N THR A 495 -6.04 -7.91 -21.07
CA THR A 495 -6.98 -6.86 -20.63
C THR A 495 -7.22 -6.93 -19.13
N THR A 496 -7.38 -8.13 -18.57
CA THR A 496 -7.57 -8.29 -17.10
C THR A 496 -6.32 -7.97 -16.32
N ALA A 497 -5.13 -8.31 -16.81
CA ALA A 497 -3.86 -7.91 -16.21
C ALA A 497 -3.69 -6.39 -16.16
N ALA A 498 -4.05 -5.68 -17.25
CA ALA A 498 -4.04 -4.21 -17.24
C ALA A 498 -5.04 -3.63 -16.23
N THR A 499 -6.27 -4.18 -16.15
CA THR A 499 -7.30 -3.73 -15.19
C THR A 499 -6.92 -4.07 -13.75
N GLY A 500 -6.31 -5.22 -13.49
CA GLY A 500 -5.76 -5.63 -12.18
C GLY A 500 -4.64 -4.70 -11.71
N LYS A 501 -3.72 -4.34 -12.60
CA LYS A 501 -2.67 -3.34 -12.34
C LYS A 501 -3.27 -1.95 -12.07
N GLY A 502 -4.32 -1.54 -12.81
CA GLY A 502 -5.08 -0.30 -12.54
C GLY A 502 -5.72 -0.30 -11.16
N PHE A 503 -6.33 -1.42 -10.74
CA PHE A 503 -6.84 -1.61 -9.38
C PHE A 503 -5.73 -1.53 -8.33
N ALA A 504 -4.58 -2.16 -8.57
CA ALA A 504 -3.43 -2.13 -7.67
C ALA A 504 -2.89 -0.69 -7.49
N ILE A 505 -2.80 0.11 -8.57
CA ILE A 505 -2.42 1.53 -8.51
C ILE A 505 -3.41 2.34 -7.68
N ALA A 506 -4.71 2.11 -7.90
CA ALA A 506 -5.78 2.77 -7.15
C ALA A 506 -5.70 2.49 -5.65
N SER A 507 -5.54 1.21 -5.31
CA SER A 507 -5.41 0.81 -3.91
C SER A 507 -4.13 1.37 -3.28
N ALA A 508 -3.01 1.38 -4.02
CA ALA A 508 -1.75 1.94 -3.55
C ALA A 508 -1.85 3.43 -3.24
N ALA A 509 -2.54 4.20 -4.07
CA ALA A 509 -2.75 5.64 -3.85
C ALA A 509 -3.56 5.90 -2.57
N LEU A 510 -4.68 5.21 -2.36
CA LEU A 510 -5.50 5.34 -1.15
C LEU A 510 -4.78 4.83 0.10
N THR A 511 -4.07 3.70 -0.01
CA THR A 511 -3.26 3.13 1.07
C THR A 511 -2.15 4.09 1.49
N SER A 512 -1.45 4.68 0.53
CA SER A 512 -0.37 5.64 0.81
C SER A 512 -0.89 6.85 1.56
N LEU A 513 -2.07 7.36 1.21
CA LEU A 513 -2.69 8.46 1.94
C LEU A 513 -3.11 8.06 3.35
N ALA A 514 -3.61 6.84 3.54
CA ALA A 514 -3.94 6.32 4.86
C ALA A 514 -2.68 6.14 5.73
N LEU A 515 -1.58 5.60 5.16
CA LEU A 515 -0.28 5.49 5.83
C LEU A 515 0.31 6.87 6.15
N PHE A 516 0.13 7.82 5.25
CA PHE A 516 0.56 9.19 5.44
C PHE A 516 -0.20 9.88 6.58
N ALA A 517 -1.51 9.68 6.66
CA ALA A 517 -2.30 10.16 7.79
C ALA A 517 -1.87 9.52 9.11
N ALA A 518 -1.61 8.20 9.10
CA ALA A 518 -1.06 7.49 10.25
C ALA A 518 0.34 8.03 10.65
N TYR A 519 1.18 8.37 9.67
CA TYR A 519 2.47 9.02 9.90
C TYR A 519 2.32 10.39 10.58
N VAL A 520 1.44 11.25 10.09
CA VAL A 520 1.14 12.56 10.70
C VAL A 520 0.67 12.38 12.16
N THR A 521 -0.21 11.39 12.41
CA THR A 521 -0.66 11.06 13.76
C THR A 521 0.47 10.61 14.68
N PHE A 522 1.37 9.75 14.20
CA PHE A 522 2.49 9.24 15.01
C PHE A 522 3.59 10.27 15.25
N THR A 523 3.85 11.17 14.31
CA THR A 523 4.84 12.24 14.49
C THR A 523 4.32 13.41 15.31
N GLY A 524 3.00 13.54 15.47
CA GLY A 524 2.38 14.66 16.19
C GLY A 524 2.50 16.01 15.46
N ILE A 525 2.81 16.02 14.14
CA ILE A 525 2.83 17.25 13.36
C ILE A 525 1.43 17.69 12.99
N ASP A 526 1.16 19.01 13.01
CA ASP A 526 -0.15 19.58 12.64
C ASP A 526 -0.50 19.44 11.14
N GLY A 527 0.48 19.06 10.33
CA GLY A 527 0.34 18.91 8.88
C GLY A 527 1.66 19.23 8.17
N ILE A 528 1.64 19.19 6.83
CA ILE A 528 2.83 19.40 6.02
C ILE A 528 2.74 20.74 5.32
N ASN A 529 3.55 21.69 5.80
CA ASN A 529 3.56 23.04 5.25
C ASN A 529 4.55 23.16 4.08
N ILE A 530 4.01 23.07 2.87
CA ILE A 530 4.79 23.16 1.62
C ILE A 530 5.40 24.57 1.37
N PHE A 531 5.02 25.61 2.11
CA PHE A 531 5.67 26.91 2.03
C PHE A 531 6.99 26.99 2.79
N LYS A 532 7.31 26.00 3.65
CA LYS A 532 8.63 25.88 4.23
C LYS A 532 9.61 25.37 3.17
N ALA A 533 10.68 26.13 2.92
CA ALA A 533 11.65 25.81 1.87
C ALA A 533 12.26 24.41 1.96
N PRO A 534 12.64 23.87 3.14
CA PRO A 534 13.12 22.50 3.26
C PRO A 534 12.06 21.46 2.86
N VAL A 535 10.80 21.65 3.23
CA VAL A 535 9.68 20.77 2.90
C VAL A 535 9.40 20.78 1.39
N LEU A 536 9.38 21.97 0.79
CA LEU A 536 9.21 22.12 -0.66
C LEU A 536 10.35 21.47 -1.44
N ALA A 537 11.59 21.62 -0.98
CA ALA A 537 12.74 20.95 -1.61
C ALA A 537 12.59 19.42 -1.58
N MET A 538 12.15 18.86 -0.45
CA MET A 538 11.91 17.43 -0.32
C MET A 538 10.73 16.95 -1.17
N LEU A 539 9.69 17.75 -1.35
CA LEU A 539 8.59 17.47 -2.26
C LEU A 539 9.07 17.34 -3.72
N PHE A 540 9.96 18.22 -4.18
CA PHE A 540 10.57 18.11 -5.51
C PHE A 540 11.44 16.86 -5.65
N ILE A 541 12.26 16.55 -4.64
CA ILE A 541 13.06 15.31 -4.61
C ILE A 541 12.15 14.09 -4.66
N GLY A 542 11.08 14.08 -3.84
CA GLY A 542 10.09 13.02 -3.87
C GLY A 542 9.43 12.86 -5.24
N GLY A 543 9.05 13.97 -5.89
CA GLY A 543 8.50 13.94 -7.25
C GLY A 543 9.46 13.40 -8.32
N MET A 544 10.77 13.60 -8.13
CA MET A 544 11.81 13.10 -9.02
C MET A 544 12.02 11.58 -8.88
N VAL A 545 11.92 11.03 -7.68
CA VAL A 545 12.28 9.63 -7.39
C VAL A 545 11.55 8.61 -8.27
N PRO A 546 10.21 8.67 -8.48
CA PRO A 546 9.52 7.77 -9.41
C PRO A 546 10.05 7.82 -10.84
N VAL A 547 10.44 9.00 -11.32
CA VAL A 547 11.00 9.18 -12.67
C VAL A 547 12.36 8.48 -12.79
N VAL A 548 13.25 8.68 -11.80
CA VAL A 548 14.57 8.05 -11.76
C VAL A 548 14.44 6.54 -11.57
N PHE A 549 13.54 6.10 -10.70
CA PHE A 549 13.25 4.68 -10.50
C PHE A 549 12.81 4.02 -11.80
N SER A 550 11.89 4.66 -12.54
CA SER A 550 11.43 4.19 -13.84
C SER A 550 12.58 4.07 -14.84
N ALA A 551 13.42 5.10 -14.91
CA ALA A 551 14.58 5.10 -15.80
C ALA A 551 15.57 3.96 -15.47
N LEU A 552 15.82 3.71 -14.18
CA LEU A 552 16.68 2.61 -13.72
C LEU A 552 16.07 1.25 -14.08
N ALA A 553 14.77 1.05 -13.86
CA ALA A 553 14.08 -0.19 -14.19
C ALA A 553 14.10 -0.47 -15.70
N MET A 554 13.81 0.54 -16.53
CA MET A 554 13.88 0.40 -17.99
C MET A 554 15.29 0.10 -18.49
N ASN A 555 16.30 0.81 -17.98
CA ASN A 555 17.69 0.53 -18.33
C ASN A 555 18.13 -0.88 -17.90
N ALA A 556 17.63 -1.36 -16.76
CA ALA A 556 17.88 -2.70 -16.27
C ALA A 556 17.33 -3.77 -17.24
N VAL A 557 16.08 -3.59 -17.68
CA VAL A 557 15.46 -4.46 -18.69
C VAL A 557 16.27 -4.43 -19.98
N GLY A 558 16.62 -3.22 -20.50
CA GLY A 558 17.39 -3.09 -21.75
C GLY A 558 18.74 -3.78 -21.70
N LYS A 559 19.48 -3.68 -20.58
CA LYS A 559 20.77 -4.38 -20.41
C LYS A 559 20.59 -5.90 -20.40
N ALA A 560 19.62 -6.39 -19.60
CA ALA A 560 19.35 -7.81 -19.48
C ALA A 560 18.85 -8.41 -20.82
N ALA A 561 18.01 -7.69 -21.56
CA ALA A 561 17.54 -8.07 -22.89
C ALA A 561 18.69 -8.16 -23.89
N MET A 562 19.65 -7.24 -23.85
CA MET A 562 20.83 -7.30 -24.74
C MET A 562 21.69 -8.56 -24.48
N GLU A 563 21.87 -8.96 -23.22
CA GLU A 563 22.58 -10.21 -22.88
C GLU A 563 21.85 -11.42 -23.48
N MET A 564 20.50 -11.41 -23.39
CA MET A 564 19.65 -12.46 -23.97
C MET A 564 19.76 -12.48 -25.53
N VAL A 565 19.67 -11.32 -26.16
CA VAL A 565 19.83 -11.17 -27.64
C VAL A 565 21.14 -11.79 -28.10
N TYR A 566 22.26 -11.49 -27.43
CA TYR A 566 23.57 -12.07 -27.79
C TYR A 566 23.58 -13.59 -27.62
N GLU A 567 22.94 -14.12 -26.60
CA GLU A 567 22.88 -15.56 -26.37
C GLU A 567 22.01 -16.26 -27.43
N VAL A 568 20.84 -15.73 -27.76
CA VAL A 568 19.97 -16.31 -28.79
C VAL A 568 20.68 -16.31 -30.15
N ARG A 569 21.31 -15.19 -30.52
CA ARG A 569 22.12 -15.11 -31.76
C ARG A 569 23.29 -16.09 -31.74
N ARG A 570 23.96 -16.28 -30.59
CA ARG A 570 25.03 -17.28 -30.42
C ARG A 570 24.52 -18.68 -30.72
N GLN A 571 23.38 -19.03 -30.17
CA GLN A 571 22.78 -20.36 -30.33
C GLN A 571 22.33 -20.59 -31.78
N PHE A 572 21.64 -19.63 -32.41
CA PHE A 572 21.24 -19.74 -33.82
C PHE A 572 22.41 -19.91 -34.75
N LYS A 573 23.57 -19.29 -34.47
CA LYS A 573 24.77 -19.39 -35.27
C LYS A 573 25.55 -20.67 -35.01
N ASN A 574 25.63 -21.15 -33.78
CA ASN A 574 26.61 -22.16 -33.37
C ASN A 574 26.01 -23.56 -33.14
N ILE A 575 24.69 -23.68 -32.94
CA ILE A 575 24.05 -24.98 -32.79
C ILE A 575 23.57 -25.49 -34.15
N PRO A 576 24.19 -26.56 -34.70
CA PRO A 576 23.78 -27.10 -35.98
C PRO A 576 22.35 -27.60 -35.96
N GLY A 577 21.58 -27.27 -36.99
CA GLY A 577 20.21 -27.74 -37.16
C GLY A 577 19.15 -27.11 -36.24
N ILE A 578 19.51 -26.05 -35.52
CA ILE A 578 18.54 -25.34 -34.63
C ILE A 578 17.42 -24.70 -35.47
N MET A 579 17.74 -24.06 -36.58
CA MET A 579 16.76 -23.41 -37.46
C MET A 579 15.89 -24.43 -38.21
N GLU A 580 16.43 -25.63 -38.50
CA GLU A 580 15.72 -26.73 -39.12
C GLU A 580 14.90 -27.56 -38.09
N GLY A 581 14.95 -27.21 -36.80
CA GLY A 581 14.25 -27.89 -35.73
C GLY A 581 14.85 -29.26 -35.32
N THR A 582 16.04 -29.60 -35.83
CA THR A 582 16.78 -30.83 -35.53
C THR A 582 17.80 -30.68 -34.39
N GLY A 583 18.29 -29.44 -34.20
CA GLY A 583 19.17 -29.05 -33.10
C GLY A 583 18.37 -28.69 -31.84
N LYS A 584 18.84 -29.09 -30.66
CA LYS A 584 18.18 -28.76 -29.38
C LYS A 584 18.71 -27.43 -28.81
N PRO A 585 17.85 -26.44 -28.53
CA PRO A 585 18.28 -25.20 -27.87
C PRO A 585 18.79 -25.43 -26.45
N GLU A 586 19.71 -24.58 -25.99
CA GLU A 586 20.23 -24.54 -24.62
C GLU A 586 19.34 -23.61 -23.76
N TYR A 587 18.08 -24.02 -23.42
CA TYR A 587 17.11 -23.24 -22.69
C TYR A 587 17.62 -22.79 -21.30
N ASP A 588 18.33 -23.68 -20.58
CA ASP A 588 18.86 -23.40 -19.25
C ASP A 588 19.81 -22.22 -19.22
N LYS A 589 20.53 -21.99 -20.34
CA LYS A 589 21.45 -20.87 -20.46
C LYS A 589 20.72 -19.53 -20.49
N CYS A 590 19.61 -19.47 -21.19
CA CYS A 590 18.76 -18.27 -21.26
C CYS A 590 18.12 -17.99 -19.88
N VAL A 591 17.65 -19.01 -19.18
CA VAL A 591 17.13 -18.90 -17.79
C VAL A 591 18.22 -18.37 -16.84
N GLU A 592 19.46 -18.91 -16.95
CA GLU A 592 20.58 -18.44 -16.12
C GLU A 592 20.93 -16.97 -16.38
N ILE A 593 20.96 -16.52 -17.63
CA ILE A 593 21.26 -15.13 -18.02
C ILE A 593 20.20 -14.19 -17.46
N SER A 594 18.89 -14.43 -17.71
CA SER A 594 17.82 -13.62 -17.17
C SER A 594 17.85 -13.56 -15.63
N THR A 595 18.12 -14.71 -14.97
CA THR A 595 18.23 -14.76 -13.51
C THR A 595 19.36 -13.86 -13.00
N ASN A 596 20.56 -14.03 -13.52
CA ASN A 596 21.73 -13.28 -13.04
C ASN A 596 21.61 -11.78 -13.32
N ALA A 597 21.11 -11.41 -14.50
CA ALA A 597 20.89 -10.01 -14.87
C ALA A 597 19.83 -9.34 -13.99
N SER A 598 18.69 -10.00 -13.78
CA SER A 598 17.61 -9.45 -12.95
C SER A 598 18.03 -9.24 -11.50
N LEU A 599 18.71 -10.21 -10.88
CA LEU A 599 19.18 -10.12 -9.49
C LEU A 599 20.20 -9.00 -9.30
N LYS A 600 21.07 -8.75 -10.28
CA LYS A 600 22.03 -7.66 -10.25
C LYS A 600 21.38 -6.30 -10.42
N GLU A 601 20.53 -6.16 -11.41
CA GLU A 601 19.97 -4.87 -11.82
C GLU A 601 18.83 -4.40 -10.90
N MET A 602 18.11 -5.29 -10.17
CA MET A 602 17.07 -4.89 -9.21
C MET A 602 17.60 -4.20 -7.96
N MET A 603 18.92 -4.30 -7.67
CA MET A 603 19.50 -3.75 -6.43
C MET A 603 19.43 -2.24 -6.39
N LEU A 604 19.73 -1.56 -7.49
CA LEU A 604 19.81 -0.10 -7.52
C LEU A 604 18.45 0.59 -7.33
N PRO A 605 17.34 0.16 -8.00
CA PRO A 605 16.00 0.63 -7.69
C PRO A 605 15.60 0.38 -6.23
N GLY A 606 15.95 -0.78 -5.68
CA GLY A 606 15.67 -1.13 -4.28
C GLY A 606 16.39 -0.21 -3.29
N ILE A 607 17.67 0.04 -3.48
CA ILE A 607 18.48 0.95 -2.65
C ILE A 607 17.93 2.37 -2.72
N LEU A 608 17.52 2.84 -3.90
CA LEU A 608 16.92 4.16 -4.07
C LEU A 608 15.66 4.30 -3.23
N THR A 609 14.75 3.32 -3.30
CA THR A 609 13.46 3.36 -2.60
C THR A 609 13.63 3.45 -1.08
N ILE A 610 14.53 2.66 -0.51
CA ILE A 610 14.74 2.57 0.93
C ILE A 610 15.71 3.66 1.41
N GLY A 611 16.72 3.99 0.63
CA GLY A 611 17.79 4.88 1.00
C GLY A 611 17.34 6.33 1.17
N PHE A 612 16.50 6.86 0.28
CA PHE A 612 16.08 8.27 0.36
C PHE A 612 15.34 8.62 1.67
N PRO A 613 14.32 7.87 2.13
CA PRO A 613 13.69 8.14 3.41
C PRO A 613 14.68 8.14 4.58
N LEU A 614 15.63 7.19 4.60
CA LEU A 614 16.67 7.10 5.63
C LEU A 614 17.62 8.30 5.57
N ILE A 615 18.08 8.69 4.38
CA ILE A 615 18.94 9.84 4.17
C ILE A 615 18.27 11.13 4.64
N ILE A 616 17.01 11.35 4.25
CA ILE A 616 16.23 12.53 4.60
C ILE A 616 16.00 12.62 6.11
N THR A 617 15.89 11.50 6.78
CA THR A 617 15.69 11.45 8.24
C THR A 617 17.01 11.60 9.00
N PHE A 618 17.97 10.72 8.74
CA PHE A 618 19.13 10.61 9.62
C PHE A 618 20.22 11.63 9.33
N ILE A 619 20.39 12.10 8.09
CA ILE A 619 21.41 13.11 7.81
C ILE A 619 21.10 14.45 8.51
N PRO A 620 19.90 15.06 8.35
CA PRO A 620 19.60 16.30 9.08
C PRO A 620 19.61 16.13 10.59
N MET A 621 19.22 14.96 11.13
CA MET A 621 19.30 14.65 12.55
C MET A 621 20.75 14.69 13.06
N LEU A 622 21.74 14.18 12.31
CA LEU A 622 23.15 14.26 12.65
C LEU A 622 23.68 15.69 12.71
N PHE A 623 23.06 16.63 11.97
CA PHE A 623 23.39 18.06 12.01
C PHE A 623 22.58 18.83 13.04
N GLY A 624 21.79 18.15 13.90
CA GLY A 624 21.03 18.78 14.98
C GLY A 624 19.79 19.54 14.51
N MET A 625 19.22 19.18 13.35
CA MET A 625 17.95 19.76 12.89
C MET A 625 16.81 19.26 13.79
N ASP A 626 15.83 20.12 14.02
CA ASP A 626 14.63 19.82 14.80
C ASP A 626 13.84 18.65 14.21
N ASN A 627 13.44 17.71 15.07
CA ASN A 627 12.73 16.48 14.66
C ASN A 627 11.41 16.76 13.96
N LEU A 628 10.64 17.77 14.40
CA LEU A 628 9.38 18.13 13.75
C LEU A 628 9.61 18.68 12.34
N MET A 629 10.69 19.45 12.14
CA MET A 629 11.08 19.90 10.81
C MET A 629 11.46 18.72 9.90
N ILE A 630 12.20 17.73 10.43
CA ILE A 630 12.57 16.52 9.68
C ILE A 630 11.30 15.72 9.33
N ALA A 631 10.35 15.64 10.26
CA ALA A 631 9.07 14.98 10.01
C ALA A 631 8.29 15.68 8.88
N GLU A 632 8.21 17.01 8.88
CA GLU A 632 7.57 17.72 7.78
C GLU A 632 8.32 17.55 6.45
N MET A 633 9.65 17.52 6.46
CA MET A 633 10.49 17.25 5.27
C MET A 633 10.23 15.86 4.69
N LEU A 634 10.23 14.83 5.54
CA LEU A 634 9.93 13.45 5.12
C LEU A 634 8.50 13.35 4.59
N GLY A 635 7.54 14.04 5.21
CA GLY A 635 6.18 14.16 4.73
C GLY A 635 6.08 14.81 3.35
N GLY A 636 6.81 15.90 3.11
CA GLY A 636 6.91 16.53 1.79
C GLY A 636 7.47 15.57 0.74
N TYR A 637 8.51 14.83 1.08
CA TYR A 637 9.08 13.79 0.22
C TYR A 637 8.05 12.70 -0.13
N MET A 638 7.35 12.15 0.87
CA MET A 638 6.33 11.12 0.66
C MET A 638 5.18 11.62 -0.22
N ALA A 639 4.75 12.88 -0.05
CA ALA A 639 3.74 13.49 -0.89
C ALA A 639 4.21 13.59 -2.36
N GLY A 640 5.46 14.01 -2.59
CA GLY A 640 6.06 14.05 -3.93
C GLY A 640 6.14 12.70 -4.60
N VAL A 641 6.62 11.67 -3.87
CA VAL A 641 6.67 10.27 -4.37
C VAL A 641 5.29 9.77 -4.73
N THR A 642 4.30 10.02 -3.86
CA THR A 642 2.93 9.52 -4.07
C THR A 642 2.30 10.13 -5.32
N VAL A 643 2.32 11.46 -5.46
CA VAL A 643 1.69 12.14 -6.61
C VAL A 643 2.37 11.76 -7.92
N SER A 644 3.70 11.87 -7.99
CA SER A 644 4.46 11.53 -9.18
C SER A 644 4.36 10.04 -9.51
N GLY A 645 4.48 9.17 -8.50
CA GLY A 645 4.43 7.72 -8.66
C GLY A 645 3.09 7.23 -9.19
N VAL A 646 1.97 7.77 -8.70
CA VAL A 646 0.62 7.44 -9.20
C VAL A 646 0.47 7.84 -10.67
N LEU A 647 0.91 9.04 -11.05
CA LEU A 647 0.85 9.51 -12.44
C LEU A 647 1.67 8.61 -13.37
N TRP A 648 2.91 8.31 -12.99
CA TRP A 648 3.80 7.44 -13.76
C TRP A 648 3.27 6.01 -13.85
N ALA A 649 2.75 5.44 -12.75
CA ALA A 649 2.19 4.11 -12.75
C ALA A 649 1.01 3.96 -13.72
N ILE A 650 0.04 4.90 -13.67
CA ILE A 650 -1.12 4.87 -14.59
C ILE A 650 -0.68 5.03 -16.04
N PHE A 651 0.18 6.03 -16.30
CA PHE A 651 0.70 6.29 -17.63
C PHE A 651 1.36 5.04 -18.23
N GLN A 652 2.32 4.46 -17.51
CA GLN A 652 3.11 3.34 -18.00
C GLN A 652 2.28 2.08 -18.15
N ASN A 653 1.44 1.75 -17.18
CA ASN A 653 0.57 0.58 -17.26
C ASN A 653 -0.37 0.66 -18.48
N ASN A 654 -1.00 1.81 -18.67
CA ASN A 654 -1.99 1.95 -19.73
C ASN A 654 -1.35 2.13 -21.11
N ALA A 655 -0.19 2.78 -21.20
CA ALA A 655 0.56 2.85 -22.45
C ALA A 655 1.03 1.46 -22.92
N GLY A 656 1.66 0.70 -22.00
CA GLY A 656 2.15 -0.64 -22.30
C GLY A 656 1.04 -1.62 -22.68
N GLY A 657 -0.07 -1.65 -21.87
CA GLY A 657 -1.23 -2.48 -22.19
C GLY A 657 -1.93 -2.09 -23.50
N ALA A 658 -1.87 -0.80 -23.87
CA ALA A 658 -2.43 -0.34 -25.14
C ALA A 658 -1.59 -0.78 -26.36
N TRP A 659 -0.25 -0.75 -26.26
CA TRP A 659 0.61 -1.24 -27.35
C TRP A 659 0.49 -2.75 -27.53
N ASP A 660 0.47 -3.52 -26.46
CA ASP A 660 0.32 -4.97 -26.49
C ASP A 660 -0.98 -5.37 -27.21
N ASN A 661 -2.12 -4.82 -26.81
CA ASN A 661 -3.39 -5.10 -27.46
C ASN A 661 -3.51 -4.50 -28.87
N ALA A 662 -2.73 -3.46 -29.19
CA ALA A 662 -2.60 -3.00 -30.58
C ALA A 662 -1.85 -4.03 -31.44
N LYS A 663 -0.76 -4.65 -30.95
CA LYS A 663 -0.06 -5.78 -31.61
C LYS A 663 -1.01 -6.96 -31.82
N LYS A 664 -1.72 -7.40 -30.78
CA LYS A 664 -2.69 -8.53 -30.83
C LYS A 664 -3.86 -8.27 -31.76
N SER A 665 -4.22 -7.00 -32.03
CA SER A 665 -5.22 -6.66 -33.04
C SER A 665 -4.85 -7.14 -34.45
N PHE A 666 -3.57 -7.17 -34.79
CA PHE A 666 -3.10 -7.66 -36.10
C PHE A 666 -3.12 -9.20 -36.16
N GLU A 667 -2.94 -9.88 -35.06
CA GLU A 667 -3.01 -11.34 -35.00
C GLU A 667 -4.42 -11.84 -35.28
N ALA A 668 -5.43 -11.16 -34.72
CA ALA A 668 -6.84 -11.40 -35.01
C ALA A 668 -7.28 -10.91 -36.41
N GLY A 669 -6.50 -10.05 -37.04
CA GLY A 669 -6.85 -9.32 -38.27
C GLY A 669 -7.67 -8.07 -37.98
N VAL A 670 -7.20 -6.93 -38.47
CA VAL A 670 -7.84 -5.62 -38.22
C VAL A 670 -7.96 -4.80 -39.49
N MET A 671 -9.05 -4.08 -39.62
CA MET A 671 -9.31 -3.18 -40.76
C MET A 671 -8.54 -1.87 -40.58
N ILE A 672 -7.67 -1.53 -41.57
CA ILE A 672 -6.99 -0.25 -41.64
C ILE A 672 -7.25 0.35 -43.02
N ASN A 673 -7.82 1.56 -43.03
CA ASN A 673 -8.13 2.29 -44.28
C ASN A 673 -8.96 1.49 -45.31
N GLY A 674 -9.78 0.55 -44.82
CA GLY A 674 -10.62 -0.28 -45.68
C GLY A 674 -9.97 -1.57 -46.19
N GLU A 675 -8.75 -1.87 -45.80
CA GLU A 675 -8.03 -3.12 -46.06
C GLU A 675 -7.86 -3.96 -44.79
N MET A 676 -8.06 -5.28 -44.91
CA MET A 676 -7.83 -6.21 -43.82
C MET A 676 -6.33 -6.44 -43.66
N THR A 677 -5.76 -6.09 -42.53
CA THR A 677 -4.33 -6.19 -42.24
C THR A 677 -4.11 -7.26 -41.15
N HIS A 678 -3.14 -8.14 -41.41
CA HIS A 678 -2.86 -9.31 -40.58
C HIS A 678 -1.42 -9.33 -40.07
N LYS A 679 -1.12 -10.32 -39.27
CA LYS A 679 0.21 -10.70 -38.80
C LYS A 679 1.21 -10.75 -39.99
N GLY A 680 2.44 -10.24 -39.77
CA GLY A 680 3.49 -10.18 -40.78
C GLY A 680 3.44 -8.97 -41.72
N SER A 681 2.46 -8.06 -41.55
CA SER A 681 2.44 -6.79 -42.30
C SER A 681 3.42 -5.77 -41.70
N ALA A 682 3.85 -4.78 -42.50
CA ALA A 682 4.69 -3.67 -42.02
C ALA A 682 4.07 -2.90 -40.85
N ALA A 683 2.72 -2.81 -40.79
CA ALA A 683 2.01 -2.21 -39.68
C ALA A 683 2.06 -3.09 -38.41
N HIS A 684 2.04 -4.41 -38.56
CA HIS A 684 2.27 -5.34 -37.47
C HIS A 684 3.69 -5.22 -36.90
N GLU A 685 4.74 -5.14 -37.77
CA GLU A 685 6.12 -4.93 -37.29
C GLU A 685 6.29 -3.60 -36.54
N ALA A 686 5.61 -2.55 -36.99
CA ALA A 686 5.55 -1.29 -36.26
C ALA A 686 4.86 -1.42 -34.89
N ALA A 687 3.82 -2.25 -34.80
CA ALA A 687 3.12 -2.53 -33.53
C ALA A 687 3.99 -3.36 -32.57
N ILE A 688 4.75 -4.36 -33.06
CA ILE A 688 5.73 -5.11 -32.25
C ILE A 688 6.79 -4.15 -31.69
N THR A 689 7.28 -3.19 -32.47
CA THR A 689 8.22 -2.18 -31.93
C THR A 689 7.62 -1.35 -30.82
N GLY A 690 6.35 -0.98 -30.92
CA GLY A 690 5.63 -0.26 -29.86
C GLY A 690 5.45 -1.10 -28.60
N ASP A 691 5.11 -2.37 -28.74
CA ASP A 691 4.97 -3.32 -27.63
C ASP A 691 6.31 -3.53 -26.92
N THR A 692 7.41 -3.70 -27.65
CA THR A 692 8.78 -3.78 -27.10
C THR A 692 9.12 -2.56 -26.22
N VAL A 693 8.66 -1.34 -26.58
CA VAL A 693 8.79 -0.13 -25.76
C VAL A 693 7.85 -0.18 -24.56
N GLY A 694 6.66 -0.73 -24.73
CA GLY A 694 5.61 -0.83 -23.72
C GLY A 694 5.87 -1.88 -22.63
N ASP A 695 6.58 -2.95 -22.95
CA ASP A 695 6.85 -4.08 -22.05
C ASP A 695 7.54 -3.67 -20.75
N PRO A 696 8.65 -2.93 -20.76
CA PRO A 696 9.24 -2.43 -19.52
C PRO A 696 8.30 -1.50 -18.73
N PHE A 697 7.37 -0.81 -19.41
CA PHE A 697 6.40 0.06 -18.75
C PHE A 697 5.35 -0.74 -18.01
N LYS A 698 4.67 -1.69 -18.68
CA LYS A 698 3.50 -2.40 -18.11
C LYS A 698 3.89 -3.48 -17.11
N ASP A 699 5.05 -4.11 -17.23
CA ASP A 699 5.39 -5.33 -16.50
C ASP A 699 6.55 -5.15 -15.50
N THR A 700 7.37 -4.08 -15.65
CA THR A 700 8.47 -3.81 -14.73
C THR A 700 8.28 -2.51 -13.97
N SER A 701 8.38 -1.37 -14.66
CA SER A 701 8.41 -0.05 -14.02
C SER A 701 7.05 0.36 -13.43
N GLY A 702 5.99 0.26 -14.23
CA GLY A 702 4.64 0.69 -13.80
C GLY A 702 4.16 -0.02 -12.54
N PRO A 703 4.11 -1.36 -12.48
CA PRO A 703 3.70 -2.09 -11.29
C PRO A 703 4.61 -1.87 -10.08
N SER A 704 5.91 -1.67 -10.30
CA SER A 704 6.86 -1.42 -9.21
C SER A 704 6.65 -0.07 -8.53
N MET A 705 6.02 0.91 -9.23
CA MET A 705 5.62 2.19 -8.63
C MET A 705 4.64 2.03 -7.47
N ASN A 706 3.74 1.03 -7.54
CA ASN A 706 2.79 0.77 -6.46
C ASN A 706 3.51 0.47 -5.14
N ILE A 707 4.59 -0.32 -5.24
CA ILE A 707 5.37 -0.71 -4.06
C ILE A 707 6.24 0.45 -3.61
N LEU A 708 6.87 1.17 -4.54
CA LEU A 708 7.66 2.37 -4.23
C LEU A 708 6.86 3.36 -3.39
N ILE A 709 5.62 3.68 -3.80
CA ILE A 709 4.75 4.63 -3.13
C ILE A 709 4.41 4.14 -1.70
N LYS A 710 3.94 2.91 -1.58
CA LYS A 710 3.52 2.33 -0.29
C LYS A 710 4.69 2.13 0.67
N LEU A 711 5.79 1.54 0.17
CA LEU A 711 6.97 1.27 0.99
C LEU A 711 7.59 2.56 1.52
N THR A 712 7.62 3.62 0.70
CA THR A 712 8.09 4.94 1.15
C THR A 712 7.25 5.46 2.33
N CYS A 713 5.91 5.41 2.24
CA CYS A 713 5.02 5.83 3.31
C CYS A 713 5.12 4.92 4.55
N LEU A 714 5.31 3.61 4.33
CA LEU A 714 5.46 2.65 5.42
C LEU A 714 6.81 2.82 6.15
N ILE A 715 7.89 3.10 5.43
CA ILE A 715 9.18 3.45 6.05
C ILE A 715 9.01 4.73 6.89
N GLY A 716 8.31 5.73 6.36
CA GLY A 716 7.95 6.93 7.12
C GLY A 716 7.21 6.60 8.41
N LEU A 717 6.19 5.73 8.33
CA LEU A 717 5.42 5.29 9.51
C LEU A 717 6.29 4.58 10.56
N VAL A 718 7.22 3.71 10.14
CA VAL A 718 8.15 3.01 11.05
C VAL A 718 9.18 3.96 11.66
N ILE A 719 9.54 5.03 10.95
CA ILE A 719 10.46 6.06 11.46
C ILE A 719 9.73 7.09 12.34
N ALA A 720 8.42 7.24 12.18
CA ALA A 720 7.64 8.28 12.85
C ALA A 720 7.89 8.38 14.37
N PRO A 721 7.99 7.29 15.13
CA PRO A 721 8.29 7.34 16.57
C PRO A 721 9.65 7.95 16.92
N ILE A 722 10.60 7.90 15.98
CA ILE A 722 11.93 8.52 16.16
C ILE A 722 11.84 10.04 16.03
N LEU A 723 10.91 10.52 15.21
CA LEU A 723 10.73 11.94 14.90
C LEU A 723 9.68 12.62 15.76
N GLY A 724 8.70 11.86 16.26
CA GLY A 724 7.67 12.40 17.15
C GLY A 724 8.26 12.77 18.50
N GLU A 725 7.76 13.85 19.08
CA GLU A 725 7.95 14.15 20.50
C GLU A 725 7.06 13.25 21.37
N ILE A 726 7.00 11.96 21.07
CA ILE A 726 6.34 11.01 21.95
C ILE A 726 7.17 10.96 23.23
N ASP A 727 6.82 11.91 24.10
CA ASP A 727 7.18 11.94 25.52
C ASP A 727 8.55 11.39 25.92
N ASN A 728 9.64 12.13 25.59
CA ASN A 728 10.84 12.09 26.42
C ASN A 728 10.55 12.53 27.89
N ILE A 729 9.29 12.89 28.19
CA ILE A 729 8.86 13.30 29.53
C ILE A 729 8.42 12.10 30.38
N SER A 730 8.05 10.94 29.76
CA SER A 730 7.47 9.83 30.53
C SER A 730 8.45 8.72 30.93
N HIS A 731 9.62 8.58 30.31
CA HIS A 731 10.51 7.43 30.59
C HIS A 731 11.58 7.68 31.64
N GLU A 732 12.03 8.91 31.87
CA GLU A 732 12.86 9.19 33.07
C GLU A 732 12.03 9.28 34.36
N GLU A 733 10.74 9.66 34.28
CA GLU A 733 9.84 9.63 35.45
C GLU A 733 9.20 8.26 35.69
N THR A 734 9.01 7.40 34.66
CA THR A 734 8.34 6.09 34.86
C THR A 734 9.25 5.02 35.47
N SER A 735 10.56 5.14 35.39
CA SER A 735 11.48 4.21 36.07
C SER A 735 11.65 4.53 37.57
N ILE A 736 11.29 5.74 38.01
CA ILE A 736 11.39 6.18 39.41
C ILE A 736 10.02 6.17 40.11
N ASN A 737 8.89 6.21 39.39
CA ASN A 737 7.55 6.40 39.94
C ASN A 737 6.55 5.26 39.68
N LYS A 738 6.99 4.01 39.68
CA LYS A 738 6.06 2.86 39.75
C LYS A 738 5.38 2.69 41.12
N GLN A 739 5.53 3.67 42.01
CA GLN A 739 4.76 3.78 43.26
C GLN A 739 4.14 5.17 43.35
N LEU A 740 2.82 5.22 43.36
CA LEU A 740 1.96 6.39 43.52
C LEU A 740 1.61 7.19 42.23
N ILE A 741 0.72 6.66 41.41
CA ILE A 741 -0.20 7.50 40.63
C ILE A 741 -1.30 7.99 41.60
N VAL A 742 -1.12 9.18 42.10
CA VAL A 742 -2.22 9.96 42.70
C VAL A 742 -2.79 10.79 41.55
N GLU A 743 -4.11 10.73 41.36
CA GLU A 743 -4.83 11.45 40.28
C GLU A 743 -4.40 12.93 40.20
N ASP A 744 -3.92 13.38 39.05
CA ASP A 744 -3.65 14.79 38.77
C ASP A 744 -4.97 15.56 38.79
N THR A 745 -5.10 16.53 39.66
CA THR A 745 -6.29 17.40 39.71
C THR A 745 -6.10 18.54 38.73
N ARG A 746 -6.79 18.48 37.58
CA ARG A 746 -6.80 19.58 36.58
C ARG A 746 -8.03 20.46 36.79
N VAL A 747 -7.81 21.77 36.85
CA VAL A 747 -8.85 22.77 37.06
C VAL A 747 -8.74 23.91 36.06
N SER A 748 -9.85 24.49 35.66
CA SER A 748 -9.86 25.61 34.70
C SER A 748 -10.34 26.89 35.44
N SER A 749 -9.71 28.02 35.16
CA SER A 749 -10.10 29.32 35.64
C SER A 749 -10.57 30.24 34.51
N TYR A 750 -11.77 30.77 34.68
CA TYR A 750 -12.39 31.64 33.65
C TYR A 750 -12.33 33.15 33.94
N ALA A 751 -11.83 33.57 35.07
CA ALA A 751 -11.78 34.99 35.46
C ALA A 751 -10.42 35.32 36.09
N THR A 752 -9.34 35.06 35.37
CA THR A 752 -8.00 35.44 35.84
C THR A 752 -7.73 36.90 35.53
N SER A 753 -7.34 37.69 36.50
CA SER A 753 -6.84 39.05 36.33
C SER A 753 -5.34 39.13 36.57
N PHE A 754 -4.66 40.02 35.90
CA PHE A 754 -3.24 40.28 36.13
C PHE A 754 -2.99 41.79 36.11
N THR A 755 -1.99 42.20 36.87
CA THR A 755 -1.56 43.62 36.90
C THR A 755 -0.38 43.78 35.93
N PHE A 756 -0.58 44.61 34.93
CA PHE A 756 0.46 45.00 33.98
C PHE A 756 0.93 46.42 34.25
N ASP A 757 2.19 46.57 34.57
CA ASP A 757 2.83 47.87 34.75
C ASP A 757 3.29 48.41 33.38
N ILE A 758 2.69 49.47 32.91
CA ILE A 758 2.95 50.07 31.59
C ILE A 758 4.34 50.66 31.51
N ASP A 759 4.86 51.20 32.61
CA ASP A 759 6.16 51.89 32.61
C ASP A 759 7.32 50.91 32.61
N THR A 760 7.19 49.83 33.37
CA THR A 760 8.21 48.76 33.46
C THR A 760 7.96 47.64 32.47
N LYS A 761 6.80 47.55 31.84
CA LYS A 761 6.35 46.48 30.96
C LYS A 761 6.44 45.11 31.64
N THR A 762 6.01 45.04 32.87
CA THR A 762 6.11 43.83 33.68
C THR A 762 4.75 43.39 34.20
N ILE A 763 4.55 42.04 34.35
CA ILE A 763 3.46 41.42 35.09
C ILE A 763 4.02 40.95 36.41
N THR A 764 3.32 41.23 37.52
CA THR A 764 3.79 40.87 38.87
C THR A 764 2.90 39.87 39.57
N ASP A 765 1.60 40.07 39.56
CA ASP A 765 0.65 39.24 40.26
C ASP A 765 -0.49 38.78 39.33
N ILE A 766 -0.80 37.50 39.39
CA ILE A 766 -1.89 36.87 38.64
C ILE A 766 -2.90 36.38 39.66
N VAL A 767 -4.04 37.05 39.74
CA VAL A 767 -5.18 36.62 40.61
C VAL A 767 -6.01 35.63 39.84
N ILE A 768 -6.12 34.42 40.35
CA ILE A 768 -6.87 33.33 39.75
C ILE A 768 -8.32 33.45 40.21
N GLY A 769 -9.19 33.84 39.30
CA GLY A 769 -10.63 34.02 39.59
C GLY A 769 -11.37 32.69 39.67
N ARG A 770 -12.63 32.67 39.30
CA ARG A 770 -13.51 31.52 39.42
C ARG A 770 -12.90 30.24 38.85
N ILE A 771 -12.76 29.21 39.71
CA ILE A 771 -12.21 27.89 39.34
C ILE A 771 -13.38 26.91 39.14
N GLU A 772 -13.32 26.13 38.07
CA GLU A 772 -14.19 25.00 37.76
C GLU A 772 -13.36 23.71 37.68
N CYS A 773 -13.81 22.66 38.28
CA CYS A 773 -13.15 21.37 38.37
C CYS A 773 -13.98 20.27 37.71
N ASN A 774 -13.31 19.37 37.01
CA ASN A 774 -13.95 18.22 36.36
C ASN A 774 -14.13 17.00 37.29
N ASN A 775 -13.55 17.01 38.49
CA ASN A 775 -13.68 15.93 39.43
C ASN A 775 -14.10 16.45 40.84
N ASN A 776 -14.60 15.59 41.66
CA ASN A 776 -15.14 15.92 43.01
C ASN A 776 -14.09 15.68 44.10
N SER A 777 -12.78 15.85 43.79
CA SER A 777 -11.70 15.65 44.78
C SER A 777 -11.76 16.68 45.92
N ALA A 778 -11.15 16.34 47.04
CA ALA A 778 -11.04 17.24 48.17
C ALA A 778 -10.28 18.53 47.82
N VAL A 779 -9.23 18.39 47.00
CA VAL A 779 -8.39 19.51 46.48
C VAL A 779 -9.22 20.44 45.62
N CYS A 780 -10.05 19.91 44.73
CA CYS A 780 -10.94 20.67 43.87
C CYS A 780 -11.94 21.54 44.70
N ARG A 781 -12.57 20.96 45.70
CA ARG A 781 -13.50 21.69 46.56
C ARG A 781 -12.81 22.82 47.32
N GLU A 782 -11.59 22.59 47.81
CA GLU A 782 -10.79 23.58 48.52
C GLU A 782 -10.38 24.74 47.59
N LEU A 783 -9.92 24.46 46.38
CA LEU A 783 -9.56 25.44 45.40
C LEU A 783 -10.77 26.29 44.93
N ILE A 784 -11.94 25.68 44.75
CA ILE A 784 -13.18 26.41 44.44
C ILE A 784 -13.52 27.38 45.56
N ASN A 785 -13.48 26.96 46.81
CA ASN A 785 -13.80 27.81 47.97
C ASN A 785 -12.83 29.00 48.05
N PHE A 786 -11.50 28.76 47.95
CA PHE A 786 -10.54 29.85 47.98
C PHE A 786 -10.64 30.78 46.76
N SER A 787 -11.02 30.27 45.56
CA SER A 787 -11.18 31.11 44.37
C SER A 787 -12.39 32.07 44.48
N GLN A 788 -13.43 31.67 45.22
CA GLN A 788 -14.59 32.56 45.51
C GLN A 788 -14.21 33.76 46.40
N GLU A 789 -13.21 33.58 47.23
CA GLU A 789 -12.69 34.62 48.14
C GLU A 789 -11.54 35.42 47.49
N GLN A 790 -11.23 35.19 46.22
CA GLN A 790 -10.06 35.76 45.48
C GLN A 790 -8.72 35.55 46.20
N SER A 791 -8.60 34.45 46.94
CA SER A 791 -7.40 34.12 47.71
C SER A 791 -6.48 33.08 47.03
N VAL A 792 -6.66 32.82 45.72
CA VAL A 792 -5.77 32.02 44.89
C VAL A 792 -5.00 32.96 43.94
N MET A 793 -3.69 33.02 44.11
CA MET A 793 -2.85 33.94 43.35
C MET A 793 -1.56 33.21 42.92
N PHE A 794 -1.03 33.58 41.77
CA PHE A 794 0.32 33.20 41.35
C PHE A 794 1.22 34.43 41.46
N ASN A 795 2.19 34.39 42.38
CA ASN A 795 3.14 35.46 42.63
C ASN A 795 4.50 35.07 42.01
N THR A 796 5.06 35.96 41.22
CA THR A 796 6.34 35.77 40.54
C THR A 796 7.17 37.05 40.64
N PRO A 797 8.51 36.99 40.55
CA PRO A 797 9.35 38.18 40.30
C PRO A 797 8.86 38.89 39.03
N ALA A 798 8.93 40.21 39.00
CA ALA A 798 8.47 41.02 37.89
C ALA A 798 8.87 40.46 36.52
N MET A 799 7.91 40.13 35.69
CA MET A 799 8.09 39.48 34.39
C MET A 799 8.09 40.55 33.30
N ALA A 800 9.23 40.82 32.69
CA ALA A 800 9.31 41.73 31.54
C ALA A 800 8.61 41.14 30.29
N ILE A 801 7.69 41.86 29.71
CA ILE A 801 6.93 41.46 28.51
C ILE A 801 7.27 42.39 27.34
N ASP A 802 7.82 41.85 26.27
CA ASP A 802 7.94 42.58 25.01
C ASP A 802 6.60 42.48 24.23
N ILE A 803 5.84 43.57 24.25
CA ILE A 803 4.54 43.66 23.58
C ILE A 803 4.69 43.52 22.05
N LYS A 804 5.86 43.82 21.47
CA LYS A 804 6.13 43.60 20.03
C LYS A 804 6.29 42.12 19.67
N ALA A 805 6.59 41.31 20.65
CA ALA A 805 6.66 39.83 20.51
C ALA A 805 5.37 39.11 20.97
N ALA A 806 4.29 39.83 21.25
CA ALA A 806 3.03 39.27 21.71
C ALA A 806 2.32 38.39 20.67
N ASP A 807 2.71 38.48 19.38
CA ASP A 807 2.22 37.58 18.30
C ASP A 807 3.08 36.35 18.08
N SER A 808 4.11 36.12 18.91
CA SER A 808 4.95 34.91 18.79
C SER A 808 4.25 33.68 19.39
N LYS A 809 4.24 32.58 18.68
CA LYS A 809 3.71 31.26 19.11
C LYS A 809 4.56 30.61 20.24
N PHE A 810 5.47 31.32 20.87
CA PHE A 810 6.38 30.78 21.89
C PHE A 810 5.75 30.80 23.27
N THR A 811 5.60 29.63 23.88
CA THR A 811 5.22 29.48 25.28
C THR A 811 6.36 29.97 26.16
N ARG A 812 6.05 30.81 27.11
CA ARG A 812 6.99 31.35 28.12
C ARG A 812 6.80 30.61 29.41
N GLU A 813 7.88 30.32 30.11
CA GLU A 813 7.85 29.65 31.40
C GLU A 813 8.46 30.54 32.49
N VAL A 814 7.78 30.59 33.63
CA VAL A 814 8.26 31.32 34.82
C VAL A 814 8.00 30.51 36.08
N THR A 815 9.02 30.44 36.94
CA THR A 815 8.87 29.87 38.27
C THR A 815 8.44 30.92 39.26
N GLY A 816 7.49 30.59 40.10
CA GLY A 816 6.93 31.45 41.13
C GLY A 816 6.31 30.67 42.27
N PHE A 817 5.35 31.29 42.91
CA PHE A 817 4.62 30.64 44.02
C PHE A 817 3.13 30.77 43.81
N LEU A 818 2.43 29.64 43.89
CA LEU A 818 1.00 29.60 44.01
C LEU A 818 0.59 29.85 45.48
N LEU A 819 -0.17 30.88 45.67
CA LEU A 819 -0.70 31.30 46.99
C LEU A 819 -2.16 30.84 47.06
N ILE A 820 -2.49 30.05 48.02
CA ILE A 820 -3.86 29.57 48.26
C ILE A 820 -4.20 29.88 49.73
N GLY A 821 -5.02 30.91 49.92
CA GLY A 821 -5.27 31.47 51.26
C GLY A 821 -3.97 31.96 51.92
N LYS A 822 -3.56 31.36 53.04
CA LYS A 822 -2.31 31.70 53.75
C LYS A 822 -1.12 30.83 53.36
N ASN A 823 -1.33 29.83 52.54
CA ASN A 823 -0.29 28.84 52.18
C ASN A 823 0.41 29.20 50.87
N LYS A 824 1.69 28.87 50.79
CA LYS A 824 2.55 29.21 49.66
C LYS A 824 3.21 27.93 49.10
N TYR A 825 2.97 27.64 47.83
CA TYR A 825 3.49 26.44 47.13
C TYR A 825 4.38 26.85 45.98
N LYS A 826 5.47 26.12 45.72
CA LYS A 826 6.28 26.34 44.51
C LYS A 826 5.45 26.00 43.29
N ALA A 827 5.48 26.83 42.29
CA ALA A 827 4.71 26.63 41.08
C ALA A 827 5.46 27.11 39.83
N LYS A 828 5.15 26.51 38.71
CA LYS A 828 5.65 26.86 37.38
C LYS A 828 4.47 27.33 36.55
N LEU A 829 4.56 28.49 35.95
CA LEU A 829 3.57 29.03 35.02
C LEU A 829 4.12 28.93 33.60
N SER A 830 3.44 28.26 32.73
CA SER A 830 3.68 28.20 31.28
C SER A 830 2.56 29.00 30.61
N PHE A 831 2.89 30.04 29.83
CA PHE A 831 1.88 30.97 29.31
C PHE A 831 2.24 31.56 27.96
N ASN A 832 1.17 32.01 27.25
CA ASN A 832 1.25 32.80 26.04
C ASN A 832 0.45 34.10 26.20
N ILE A 833 0.89 35.17 25.53
CA ILE A 833 0.19 36.44 25.47
C ILE A 833 -0.07 36.75 24.00
N ARG A 834 -1.32 37.04 23.66
CA ARG A 834 -1.73 37.47 22.32
C ARG A 834 -2.38 38.85 22.41
N LYS A 835 -2.04 39.74 21.49
CA LYS A 835 -2.73 41.01 21.30
C LYS A 835 -3.85 40.82 20.29
N ASP A 836 -5.07 41.18 20.65
CA ASP A 836 -6.22 41.26 19.74
C ASP A 836 -6.79 42.70 19.74
N ASP A 837 -7.85 42.94 18.94
CA ASP A 837 -8.49 44.26 18.82
C ASP A 837 -9.09 44.78 20.14
N ASN A 838 -9.23 43.94 21.16
CA ASN A 838 -9.86 44.22 22.45
C ASN A 838 -8.86 44.22 23.63
N GLY A 839 -7.54 44.20 23.37
CA GLY A 839 -6.50 44.26 24.39
C GLY A 839 -5.54 43.07 24.40
N LEU A 840 -4.90 42.81 25.54
CA LEU A 840 -3.98 41.70 25.73
C LEU A 840 -4.71 40.48 26.29
N LEU A 841 -4.68 39.38 25.59
CA LEU A 841 -5.20 38.10 26.03
C LEU A 841 -4.05 37.24 26.59
N PHE A 842 -4.18 36.84 27.84
CA PHE A 842 -3.26 35.97 28.53
C PHE A 842 -3.91 34.59 28.69
N TYR A 843 -3.18 33.53 28.37
CA TYR A 843 -3.61 32.15 28.61
C TYR A 843 -2.40 31.25 28.92
N GLY A 844 -2.59 30.31 29.84
CA GLY A 844 -1.52 29.41 30.25
C GLY A 844 -1.97 28.39 31.29
N SER A 845 -1.00 27.69 31.86
CA SER A 845 -1.24 26.73 32.93
C SER A 845 -0.24 26.91 34.06
N ILE A 846 -0.70 26.82 35.29
CA ILE A 846 0.10 26.84 36.50
C ILE A 846 0.17 25.43 37.04
N LEU A 847 1.38 24.88 37.13
CA LEU A 847 1.66 23.58 37.72
C LEU A 847 2.24 23.77 39.12
N SER A 848 1.65 23.18 40.14
CA SER A 848 2.10 23.22 41.52
C SER A 848 1.89 21.91 42.28
N ASP A 849 2.78 21.61 43.20
CA ASP A 849 2.56 20.55 44.20
C ASP A 849 1.75 21.11 45.37
N TYR A 850 0.54 20.59 45.56
CA TYR A 850 -0.39 21.08 46.55
C TYR A 850 -0.60 20.13 47.74
N GLY A 851 -0.68 20.68 48.92
CA GLY A 851 -1.00 19.94 50.14
C GLY A 851 0.13 19.10 50.74
N ALA A 852 -0.14 18.42 51.85
CA ALA A 852 0.84 17.61 52.58
C ALA A 852 1.25 16.33 51.84
N ARG A 853 0.44 15.89 50.89
CA ARG A 853 0.70 14.72 50.03
C ARG A 853 1.41 15.07 48.68
N LYS A 854 1.71 16.35 48.43
CA LYS A 854 2.30 16.86 47.19
C LYS A 854 1.49 16.43 45.95
N GLU A 855 0.17 16.55 46.02
CA GLU A 855 -0.70 16.31 44.88
C GLU A 855 -0.38 17.34 43.78
N LYS A 856 -0.16 16.91 42.59
CA LYS A 856 0.07 17.81 41.41
C LYS A 856 -1.26 18.47 41.05
N VAL A 857 -1.27 19.78 41.04
CA VAL A 857 -2.41 20.60 40.62
C VAL A 857 -1.99 21.40 39.38
N VAL A 858 -2.76 21.25 38.29
CA VAL A 858 -2.64 22.06 37.10
C VAL A 858 -3.84 23.01 37.07
N ILE A 859 -3.55 24.32 37.06
CA ILE A 859 -4.58 25.36 36.95
C ILE A 859 -4.43 26.03 35.58
N ASP A 860 -5.36 25.74 34.67
CA ASP A 860 -5.42 26.44 33.39
C ASP A 860 -6.01 27.82 33.60
N VAL A 861 -5.28 28.85 33.23
CA VAL A 861 -5.62 30.27 33.46
C VAL A 861 -5.86 30.98 32.14
N LYS A 862 -6.93 31.77 32.09
CA LYS A 862 -7.23 32.64 30.95
C LYS A 862 -7.73 33.99 31.49
N GLY A 863 -7.07 35.04 31.08
CA GLY A 863 -7.42 36.39 31.47
C GLY A 863 -7.24 37.38 30.33
N ARG A 864 -7.88 38.51 30.47
CA ARG A 864 -7.76 39.65 29.54
C ARG A 864 -7.53 40.91 30.35
N GLU A 865 -6.66 41.78 29.85
CA GLU A 865 -6.49 43.12 30.35
C GLU A 865 -7.54 44.06 29.79
#